data_2084825796091aa06af69c7ba5e6945b
#
_entry.id   2084825796091aa06af69c7ba5e6945b
#
_cell.length_a   1.000
_cell.length_b   1.000
_cell.length_c   1.000
_cell.angle_alpha   90.00
_cell.angle_beta   90.00
_cell.angle_gamma   90.00
#
_symmetry.space_group_name_H-M   'P 1'
#
loop_
_entity.id
_entity.type
_entity.pdbx_description
1 polymer ?
#
loop_
_entity_poly.entity_id
_entity_poly.type
_entity_poly.pdbx_seq_one_letter_code
_entity_poly.pdbx_strand_id
1 'polypeptide(L)'
;MRQLTMILLCGLFAMAVPIRARRIVKNPDALGCLNVTGGELRVREVMFADTATTVRFTIDYPAGHSFRISDTCYLLDEKDRRYPLRSAEGLSVNTWVISPASVTTDFTLHFEPLPRRTRVFDFIEYDGQGAFMVLGIHDRRHKLRLPTMDELARANAYAVPADWFTTDSVTLCGRIEDYTARADMPTAFEGYCNNAFSKEDMAMVTDIQPDGTFVKRWKVDYPMWQAFRLDKALPGMAWLNIYVRPGDTINVTLSRGDDGQYRCIYHDGSCQEVKRWLSSDLLFSGIASRMYDFKGTPGEAGALAEKLWRLILYRLTVAARNGFTPMEMQLAMADAQVNFATNVMDYALNKMFLMGSESTAIDSLERDTLTGTEFYARLLSRIDFDNPLLTASNSFDVLLNRMQYAWPVVAAIQKQVSRVISGDEKEFSDNEKAELDIRYATLRAMMGEQENSLVAQLCNYQSMLGSYSLWREMGGDSVLPYCLESFTHEAVRRQAEDYHAYRQSYTEPATPLPEGQPAELIRSLLARYPGRYLLIDFWGMGCGPCRSTIQSSKELRAEVAKRDDVKLVFIAGEETAEGSEAYHNYVKEWLAGEETICISNTEFSRLQEYFRFNGIPHYETITPDGRRVNEEYRMGGFYNFDFDMERLKKAFD
;
A
#
# COMPACT_ATOMS: atom_id res chain seq x y z
N MET A 1 39.05 -56.27 -55.06
CA MET A 1 37.62 -56.01 -54.70
C MET A 1 37.64 -54.87 -53.71
N ARG A 2 37.34 -53.67 -54.20
CA ARG A 2 37.21 -52.41 -53.39
C ARG A 2 35.73 -52.14 -53.18
N GLN A 3 35.28 -52.16 -51.93
CA GLN A 3 33.99 -51.72 -51.56
C GLN A 3 34.01 -50.20 -51.29
N LEU A 4 33.29 -49.45 -52.11
CA LEU A 4 33.01 -48.03 -51.86
C LEU A 4 31.84 -47.94 -50.85
N THR A 5 32.14 -47.38 -49.71
CA THR A 5 31.09 -46.98 -48.74
C THR A 5 30.61 -45.56 -49.06
N MET A 6 29.37 -45.41 -49.53
CA MET A 6 28.74 -44.15 -49.87
C MET A 6 28.07 -43.58 -48.58
N ILE A 7 28.63 -42.51 -48.01
CA ILE A 7 28.05 -41.81 -46.89
C ILE A 7 26.99 -40.84 -47.44
N LEU A 8 25.70 -41.13 -47.18
CA LEU A 8 24.61 -40.23 -47.46
C LEU A 8 24.55 -39.13 -46.35
N LEU A 9 24.99 -37.90 -46.68
CA LEU A 9 24.76 -36.73 -45.87
C LEU A 9 23.32 -36.26 -46.12
N CYS A 10 22.37 -36.58 -45.25
CA CYS A 10 21.06 -35.95 -45.19
C CYS A 10 21.20 -34.54 -44.60
N GLY A 11 21.42 -33.56 -45.43
CA GLY A 11 21.27 -32.15 -45.07
C GLY A 11 19.81 -31.83 -44.85
N LEU A 12 19.39 -31.67 -43.62
CA LEU A 12 18.14 -31.04 -43.25
C LEU A 12 18.24 -29.54 -43.61
N PHE A 13 17.91 -29.20 -44.82
CA PHE A 13 17.51 -27.82 -45.16
C PHE A 13 16.14 -27.58 -44.48
N ALA A 14 16.14 -26.95 -43.33
CA ALA A 14 14.95 -26.29 -42.84
C ALA A 14 14.55 -25.22 -43.85
N MET A 15 13.65 -25.55 -44.76
CA MET A 15 13.02 -24.55 -45.63
C MET A 15 12.32 -23.55 -44.71
N ALA A 16 12.93 -22.40 -44.52
CA ALA A 16 12.25 -21.24 -43.98
C ALA A 16 11.08 -20.90 -44.97
N VAL A 17 9.89 -21.40 -44.67
CA VAL A 17 8.69 -21.01 -45.43
C VAL A 17 8.54 -19.52 -45.20
N PRO A 18 8.58 -18.66 -46.23
CA PRO A 18 8.44 -17.23 -46.04
C PRO A 18 7.06 -16.98 -45.42
N ILE A 19 7.05 -16.47 -44.21
CA ILE A 19 5.83 -16.06 -43.50
C ILE A 19 5.21 -14.94 -44.35
N ARG A 20 4.15 -15.26 -45.06
CA ARG A 20 3.46 -14.28 -45.90
C ARG A 20 2.66 -13.36 -44.98
N ALA A 21 3.26 -12.22 -44.64
CA ALA A 21 2.61 -11.21 -43.82
C ALA A 21 1.31 -10.78 -44.54
N ARG A 22 0.17 -10.89 -43.85
CA ARG A 22 -1.13 -10.48 -44.40
C ARG A 22 -1.51 -9.05 -44.03
N ARG A 23 -0.93 -8.52 -42.97
CA ARG A 23 -1.08 -7.12 -42.52
C ARG A 23 0.21 -6.68 -41.83
N ILE A 24 0.70 -5.50 -42.22
CA ILE A 24 1.87 -4.88 -41.57
C ILE A 24 1.45 -3.50 -41.09
N VAL A 25 1.77 -3.18 -39.84
CA VAL A 25 1.62 -1.85 -39.24
C VAL A 25 3.01 -1.34 -38.90
N LYS A 26 3.45 -0.28 -39.61
CA LYS A 26 4.74 0.37 -39.42
C LYS A 26 4.60 1.54 -38.45
N ASN A 27 5.53 1.63 -37.50
CA ASN A 27 5.55 2.64 -36.46
C ASN A 27 4.14 2.83 -35.85
N PRO A 28 3.56 1.74 -35.24
CA PRO A 28 2.28 1.87 -34.59
C PRO A 28 2.34 2.93 -33.51
N ASP A 29 1.20 3.44 -33.11
CA ASP A 29 1.06 4.28 -31.93
C ASP A 29 0.80 3.41 -30.72
N ALA A 30 1.12 3.92 -29.53
CA ALA A 30 0.81 3.27 -28.25
C ALA A 30 0.37 4.32 -27.23
N LEU A 31 -0.51 3.95 -26.32
CA LEU A 31 -0.92 4.85 -25.24
C LEU A 31 0.22 5.14 -24.29
N GLY A 32 1.04 4.15 -23.99
CA GLY A 32 2.23 4.34 -23.19
C GLY A 32 3.08 3.09 -23.02
N CYS A 33 4.34 3.33 -22.69
CA CYS A 33 5.28 2.32 -22.24
C CYS A 33 5.47 2.48 -20.72
N LEU A 34 5.45 1.37 -20.01
CA LEU A 34 5.74 1.29 -18.58
C LEU A 34 7.01 0.46 -18.41
N ASN A 35 7.94 0.96 -17.61
CA ASN A 35 9.06 0.22 -17.06
C ASN A 35 9.55 0.89 -15.78
N VAL A 36 10.34 0.20 -14.96
CA VAL A 36 10.79 0.72 -13.64
C VAL A 36 11.96 1.68 -13.75
N THR A 37 12.72 1.69 -14.82
CA THR A 37 14.07 2.26 -14.82
C THR A 37 14.31 3.39 -15.82
N GLY A 38 13.25 4.06 -16.31
CA GLY A 38 13.38 5.26 -17.14
C GLY A 38 13.78 5.04 -18.60
N GLY A 39 13.94 3.80 -19.06
CA GLY A 39 14.13 3.50 -20.49
C GLY A 39 12.81 3.51 -21.27
N GLU A 40 12.83 3.64 -22.57
CA GLU A 40 11.66 3.62 -23.42
C GLU A 40 11.71 2.45 -24.41
N LEU A 41 10.73 1.54 -24.30
CA LEU A 41 10.52 0.46 -25.25
C LEU A 41 9.51 0.90 -26.32
N ARG A 42 9.94 0.98 -27.57
CA ARG A 42 9.10 1.43 -28.70
C ARG A 42 8.85 0.29 -29.67
N VAL A 43 7.60 0.15 -30.10
CA VAL A 43 7.22 -0.76 -31.18
C VAL A 43 7.48 -0.08 -32.53
N ARG A 44 8.31 -0.70 -33.38
CA ARG A 44 8.64 -0.20 -34.73
C ARG A 44 7.75 -0.76 -35.82
N GLU A 45 7.44 -2.04 -35.70
CA GLU A 45 6.64 -2.73 -36.71
C GLU A 45 5.88 -3.91 -36.08
N VAL A 46 4.67 -4.14 -36.56
CA VAL A 46 3.86 -5.30 -36.22
C VAL A 46 3.45 -6.00 -37.50
N MET A 47 3.79 -7.26 -37.63
CA MET A 47 3.41 -8.13 -38.77
C MET A 47 2.44 -9.19 -38.29
N PHE A 48 1.24 -9.19 -38.84
CA PHE A 48 0.21 -10.18 -38.57
C PHE A 48 0.25 -11.26 -39.64
N ALA A 49 0.54 -12.49 -39.28
CA ALA A 49 0.48 -13.65 -40.15
C ALA A 49 -0.38 -14.77 -39.53
N ASP A 50 -0.70 -15.81 -40.32
CA ASP A 50 -1.53 -16.90 -39.83
C ASP A 50 -0.78 -17.79 -38.81
N THR A 51 0.53 -17.81 -38.89
CA THR A 51 1.39 -18.68 -38.09
C THR A 51 2.00 -17.95 -36.86
N ALA A 52 2.14 -16.64 -36.92
CA ALA A 52 2.75 -15.84 -35.86
C ALA A 52 2.36 -14.37 -35.96
N THR A 53 2.40 -13.65 -34.85
CA THR A 53 2.49 -12.20 -34.80
C THR A 53 3.92 -11.80 -34.49
N THR A 54 4.55 -11.05 -35.37
CA THR A 54 5.93 -10.59 -35.20
C THR A 54 5.92 -9.12 -34.82
N VAL A 55 6.61 -8.78 -33.73
CA VAL A 55 6.72 -7.41 -33.24
C VAL A 55 8.19 -7.03 -33.18
N ARG A 56 8.56 -5.96 -33.87
CA ARG A 56 9.88 -5.36 -33.85
C ARG A 56 9.91 -4.21 -32.86
N PHE A 57 10.87 -4.28 -31.95
CA PHE A 57 11.06 -3.28 -30.91
C PHE A 57 12.38 -2.54 -31.09
N THR A 58 12.43 -1.33 -30.56
CA THR A 58 13.65 -0.60 -30.26
C THR A 58 13.58 -0.20 -28.79
N ILE A 59 14.60 -0.51 -28.03
CA ILE A 59 14.73 -0.05 -26.65
C ILE A 59 15.78 1.05 -26.54
N ASP A 60 15.41 2.14 -25.90
CA ASP A 60 16.31 3.21 -25.47
C ASP A 60 16.46 3.07 -23.95
N TYR A 61 17.63 2.63 -23.49
CA TYR A 61 17.86 2.30 -22.09
C TYR A 61 19.15 3.00 -21.62
N PRO A 62 19.20 3.48 -20.35
CA PRO A 62 20.34 4.24 -19.88
C PRO A 62 21.67 3.49 -20.08
N ALA A 63 22.66 4.22 -20.59
CA ALA A 63 23.98 3.69 -20.91
C ALA A 63 24.65 3.05 -19.68
N GLY A 64 25.24 1.89 -19.85
CA GLY A 64 25.90 1.13 -18.77
C GLY A 64 24.95 0.39 -17.84
N HIS A 65 23.63 0.57 -17.95
CA HIS A 65 22.64 -0.22 -17.23
C HIS A 65 22.28 -1.50 -17.98
N SER A 66 21.83 -2.50 -17.24
CA SER A 66 21.43 -3.79 -17.83
C SER A 66 19.92 -3.90 -17.92
N PHE A 67 19.42 -4.45 -19.02
CA PHE A 67 18.03 -4.88 -19.16
C PHE A 67 18.00 -6.33 -19.67
N ARG A 68 16.87 -7.00 -19.51
CA ARG A 68 16.59 -8.31 -20.10
C ARG A 68 15.14 -8.33 -20.56
N ILE A 69 14.83 -9.25 -21.47
CA ILE A 69 13.44 -9.56 -21.86
C ILE A 69 13.17 -11.00 -21.42
N SER A 70 12.06 -11.20 -20.72
CA SER A 70 11.64 -12.49 -20.22
C SER A 70 11.16 -13.41 -21.36
N ASP A 71 11.38 -14.73 -21.24
CA ASP A 71 10.77 -15.74 -22.12
C ASP A 71 9.27 -15.95 -21.85
N THR A 72 8.76 -15.44 -20.70
CA THR A 72 7.35 -15.48 -20.35
C THR A 72 6.52 -14.35 -20.95
N CYS A 73 7.12 -13.48 -21.78
CA CYS A 73 6.41 -12.35 -22.37
C CYS A 73 5.31 -12.81 -23.34
N TYR A 74 4.27 -11.98 -23.43
CA TYR A 74 3.09 -12.26 -24.24
C TYR A 74 2.46 -10.98 -24.80
N LEU A 75 1.61 -11.16 -25.85
CA LEU A 75 0.67 -10.12 -26.27
C LEU A 75 -0.68 -10.37 -25.62
N LEU A 76 -1.41 -9.29 -25.32
CA LEU A 76 -2.74 -9.31 -24.73
C LEU A 76 -3.70 -8.60 -25.68
N ASP A 77 -4.79 -9.28 -26.10
CA ASP A 77 -5.79 -8.66 -26.99
C ASP A 77 -6.87 -7.90 -26.19
N GLU A 78 -7.78 -7.22 -26.90
CA GLU A 78 -8.90 -6.47 -26.30
C GLU A 78 -9.89 -7.35 -25.49
N LYS A 79 -9.70 -8.66 -25.44
CA LYS A 79 -10.49 -9.64 -24.68
C LYS A 79 -9.68 -10.31 -23.57
N ASP A 80 -8.53 -9.72 -23.21
CA ASP A 80 -7.56 -10.24 -22.24
C ASP A 80 -7.07 -11.68 -22.55
N ARG A 81 -7.05 -12.06 -23.83
CA ARG A 81 -6.47 -13.35 -24.24
C ARG A 81 -4.99 -13.18 -24.47
N ARG A 82 -4.21 -14.09 -23.87
CA ARG A 82 -2.75 -14.10 -23.94
C ARG A 82 -2.28 -14.86 -25.19
N TYR A 83 -1.26 -14.32 -25.82
CA TYR A 83 -0.56 -14.90 -26.98
C TYR A 83 0.92 -14.98 -26.63
N PRO A 84 1.39 -16.13 -26.12
CA PRO A 84 2.75 -16.31 -25.62
C PRO A 84 3.83 -16.08 -26.66
N LEU A 85 5.03 -15.76 -26.19
CA LEU A 85 6.23 -15.72 -26.99
C LEU A 85 6.57 -17.12 -27.53
N ARG A 86 7.04 -17.18 -28.79
CA ARG A 86 7.55 -18.41 -29.42
C ARG A 86 9.06 -18.36 -29.66
N SER A 87 9.59 -17.21 -30.07
CA SER A 87 11.01 -17.01 -30.32
C SER A 87 11.39 -15.53 -30.34
N ALA A 88 12.68 -15.25 -30.21
CA ALA A 88 13.25 -13.92 -30.26
C ALA A 88 14.44 -13.88 -31.25
N GLU A 89 14.64 -12.70 -31.88
CA GLU A 89 15.77 -12.40 -32.76
C GLU A 89 16.41 -11.07 -32.31
N GLY A 90 17.72 -10.98 -32.39
CA GLY A 90 18.49 -9.78 -32.01
C GLY A 90 18.84 -9.68 -30.53
N LEU A 91 18.23 -10.51 -29.68
CA LEU A 91 18.63 -10.72 -28.28
C LEU A 91 18.28 -12.15 -27.82
N SER A 92 18.95 -12.61 -26.75
CA SER A 92 18.59 -13.85 -26.07
C SER A 92 17.70 -13.54 -24.89
N VAL A 93 16.51 -14.17 -24.81
CA VAL A 93 15.59 -14.00 -23.66
C VAL A 93 16.25 -14.49 -22.37
N ASN A 94 15.80 -13.95 -21.24
CA ASN A 94 16.37 -14.21 -19.90
C ASN A 94 17.88 -13.89 -19.75
N THR A 95 18.47 -13.19 -20.72
CA THR A 95 19.89 -12.83 -20.71
C THR A 95 20.02 -11.32 -20.49
N TRP A 96 20.86 -10.94 -19.53
CA TRP A 96 21.16 -9.53 -19.28
C TRP A 96 21.95 -8.91 -20.43
N VAL A 97 21.44 -7.82 -20.97
CA VAL A 97 22.07 -7.02 -22.02
C VAL A 97 22.49 -5.68 -21.41
N ILE A 98 23.78 -5.35 -21.52
CA ILE A 98 24.29 -4.03 -21.12
C ILE A 98 23.97 -3.03 -22.22
N SER A 99 23.28 -1.95 -21.88
CA SER A 99 22.93 -0.88 -22.83
C SER A 99 24.19 -0.15 -23.29
N PRO A 100 24.44 -0.04 -24.61
CA PRO A 100 25.59 0.69 -25.14
C PRO A 100 25.46 2.20 -24.93
N ALA A 101 26.59 2.90 -24.87
CA ALA A 101 26.69 4.30 -24.48
C ALA A 101 26.00 5.32 -25.44
N SER A 102 25.57 4.91 -26.63
CA SER A 102 25.06 5.85 -27.63
C SER A 102 24.08 5.26 -28.65
N VAL A 103 23.61 4.02 -28.46
CA VAL A 103 22.82 3.31 -29.49
C VAL A 103 21.64 2.59 -28.86
N THR A 104 20.48 2.80 -29.43
CA THR A 104 19.29 2.00 -29.14
C THR A 104 19.52 0.53 -29.57
N THR A 105 18.94 -0.41 -28.81
CA THR A 105 18.98 -1.82 -29.18
C THR A 105 17.72 -2.24 -29.90
N ASP A 106 17.87 -2.80 -31.10
CA ASP A 106 16.75 -3.34 -31.89
C ASP A 106 16.67 -4.86 -31.68
N PHE A 107 15.44 -5.36 -31.53
CA PHE A 107 15.16 -6.80 -31.45
C PHE A 107 13.75 -7.11 -31.96
N THR A 108 13.51 -8.38 -32.26
CA THR A 108 12.23 -8.86 -32.78
C THR A 108 11.74 -10.03 -31.93
N LEU A 109 10.46 -9.99 -31.59
CA LEU A 109 9.78 -11.05 -30.85
C LEU A 109 8.66 -11.66 -31.71
N HIS A 110 8.58 -12.99 -31.72
CA HIS A 110 7.57 -13.75 -32.45
C HIS A 110 6.63 -14.41 -31.45
N PHE A 111 5.36 -14.05 -31.55
CA PHE A 111 4.32 -14.51 -30.66
C PHE A 111 3.34 -15.46 -31.35
N GLU A 112 2.50 -16.12 -30.60
CA GLU A 112 1.31 -16.77 -31.15
C GLU A 112 0.48 -15.78 -31.98
N PRO A 113 -0.24 -16.26 -33.04
CA PRO A 113 -0.89 -15.39 -33.97
C PRO A 113 -2.10 -14.66 -33.35
N LEU A 114 -2.03 -13.33 -33.23
CA LEU A 114 -3.17 -12.49 -32.92
C LEU A 114 -4.25 -12.59 -34.02
N PRO A 115 -5.54 -12.55 -33.68
CA PRO A 115 -6.62 -12.46 -34.66
C PRO A 115 -6.40 -11.30 -35.65
N ARG A 116 -6.62 -11.54 -36.95
CA ARG A 116 -6.39 -10.54 -38.01
C ARG A 116 -7.15 -9.21 -37.81
N ARG A 117 -8.24 -9.24 -37.06
CA ARG A 117 -9.10 -8.07 -36.80
C ARG A 117 -8.68 -7.29 -35.53
N THR A 118 -7.67 -7.77 -34.79
CA THR A 118 -7.16 -7.08 -33.62
C THR A 118 -6.71 -5.68 -33.99
N ARG A 119 -7.34 -4.67 -33.40
CA ARG A 119 -7.03 -3.26 -33.68
C ARG A 119 -6.12 -2.66 -32.63
N VAL A 120 -6.28 -3.11 -31.39
CA VAL A 120 -5.52 -2.66 -30.21
C VAL A 120 -5.07 -3.90 -29.44
N PHE A 121 -3.86 -3.89 -28.96
CA PHE A 121 -3.31 -4.96 -28.12
C PHE A 121 -2.19 -4.41 -27.24
N ASP A 122 -1.79 -5.17 -26.24
CA ASP A 122 -0.72 -4.82 -25.32
C ASP A 122 0.44 -5.80 -25.48
N PHE A 123 1.64 -5.33 -25.16
CA PHE A 123 2.81 -6.17 -24.91
C PHE A 123 3.10 -6.17 -23.41
N ILE A 124 3.20 -7.33 -22.79
CA ILE A 124 3.51 -7.54 -21.39
C ILE A 124 4.72 -8.47 -21.30
N GLU A 125 5.77 -8.02 -20.61
CA GLU A 125 6.97 -8.83 -20.46
C GLU A 125 6.77 -9.97 -19.46
N TYR A 126 6.22 -9.67 -18.29
CA TYR A 126 5.82 -10.65 -17.27
C TYR A 126 4.82 -10.01 -16.31
N ASP A 127 4.12 -10.85 -15.52
CA ASP A 127 3.19 -10.38 -14.49
C ASP A 127 4.00 -9.95 -13.25
N GLY A 128 4.30 -8.66 -13.09
CA GLY A 128 5.03 -8.16 -11.93
C GLY A 128 5.52 -6.72 -12.05
N GLN A 129 5.90 -6.17 -10.91
CA GLN A 129 6.52 -4.85 -10.86
C GLN A 129 7.89 -4.88 -11.56
N GLY A 130 8.15 -3.89 -12.40
CA GLY A 130 9.41 -3.79 -13.14
C GLY A 130 9.39 -4.36 -14.55
N ALA A 131 8.33 -5.04 -14.96
CA ALA A 131 8.16 -5.52 -16.31
C ALA A 131 8.08 -4.38 -17.34
N PHE A 132 8.63 -4.60 -18.53
CA PHE A 132 8.32 -3.75 -19.66
C PHE A 132 6.90 -4.03 -20.16
N MET A 133 6.10 -2.98 -20.27
CA MET A 133 4.75 -3.07 -20.80
C MET A 133 4.53 -1.96 -21.82
N VAL A 134 4.02 -2.30 -22.99
CA VAL A 134 3.58 -1.31 -23.99
C VAL A 134 2.07 -1.47 -24.15
N LEU A 135 1.32 -0.50 -23.68
CA LEU A 135 -0.15 -0.57 -23.62
C LEU A 135 -0.80 0.18 -24.76
N GLY A 136 -1.89 -0.39 -25.29
CA GLY A 136 -2.71 0.22 -26.32
C GLY A 136 -1.97 0.37 -27.66
N ILE A 137 -1.24 -0.64 -28.11
CA ILE A 137 -0.56 -0.64 -29.41
C ILE A 137 -1.60 -0.71 -30.52
N HIS A 138 -1.60 0.28 -31.43
CA HIS A 138 -2.57 0.39 -32.52
C HIS A 138 -2.00 1.10 -33.76
N ASP A 139 -2.66 0.93 -34.90
CA ASP A 139 -2.32 1.68 -36.12
C ASP A 139 -2.59 3.17 -35.89
N ARG A 140 -1.62 4.06 -36.23
CA ARG A 140 -1.76 5.52 -36.09
C ARG A 140 -2.99 6.12 -36.80
N ARG A 141 -3.51 5.43 -37.80
CA ARG A 141 -4.76 5.82 -38.50
C ARG A 141 -6.01 5.49 -37.67
N HIS A 142 -5.89 4.65 -36.68
CA HIS A 142 -6.97 4.30 -35.76
C HIS A 142 -6.93 5.25 -34.55
N LYS A 143 -7.83 6.24 -34.53
CA LYS A 143 -7.95 7.12 -33.38
C LYS A 143 -8.59 6.35 -32.21
N LEU A 144 -7.80 6.05 -31.20
CA LEU A 144 -8.29 5.40 -29.98
C LEU A 144 -8.97 6.45 -29.10
N ARG A 145 -10.31 6.43 -29.08
CA ARG A 145 -11.11 7.23 -28.15
C ARG A 145 -11.27 6.43 -26.85
N LEU A 146 -10.81 7.02 -25.76
CA LEU A 146 -11.06 6.51 -24.42
C LEU A 146 -12.29 7.23 -23.82
N PRO A 147 -13.17 6.52 -23.09
CA PRO A 147 -14.22 7.15 -22.32
C PRO A 147 -13.62 7.96 -21.17
N THR A 148 -14.35 8.94 -20.69
CA THR A 148 -14.04 9.60 -19.41
C THR A 148 -14.46 8.71 -18.23
N MET A 149 -13.97 9.04 -17.02
CA MET A 149 -14.40 8.35 -15.81
C MET A 149 -15.93 8.43 -15.63
N ASP A 150 -16.52 9.60 -15.87
CA ASP A 150 -17.97 9.83 -15.78
C ASP A 150 -18.77 9.02 -16.82
N GLU A 151 -18.23 8.88 -18.05
CA GLU A 151 -18.86 8.02 -19.06
C GLU A 151 -18.85 6.55 -18.62
N LEU A 152 -17.74 6.09 -18.04
CA LEU A 152 -17.63 4.74 -17.47
C LEU A 152 -18.59 4.54 -16.27
N ALA A 153 -18.64 5.51 -15.36
CA ALA A 153 -19.51 5.46 -14.19
C ALA A 153 -20.99 5.38 -14.59
N ARG A 154 -21.43 6.20 -15.54
CA ARG A 154 -22.81 6.17 -16.06
C ARG A 154 -23.14 4.88 -16.79
N ALA A 155 -22.19 4.33 -17.55
CA ALA A 155 -22.40 3.06 -18.25
C ALA A 155 -22.45 1.85 -17.30
N ASN A 156 -21.89 1.97 -16.11
CA ASN A 156 -21.81 0.94 -15.08
C ASN A 156 -22.42 1.44 -13.76
N ALA A 157 -23.61 2.03 -13.83
CA ALA A 157 -24.27 2.60 -12.66
C ALA A 157 -24.49 1.52 -11.58
N TYR A 158 -24.07 1.84 -10.36
CA TYR A 158 -24.27 1.03 -9.16
C TYR A 158 -24.71 1.96 -8.02
N ALA A 159 -25.83 1.61 -7.38
CA ALA A 159 -26.29 2.37 -6.23
C ALA A 159 -25.52 1.91 -4.98
N VAL A 160 -24.78 2.82 -4.38
CA VAL A 160 -24.12 2.56 -3.09
C VAL A 160 -25.19 2.27 -2.05
N PRO A 161 -25.12 1.17 -1.29
CA PRO A 161 -26.06 0.88 -0.22
C PRO A 161 -26.12 2.02 0.82
N ALA A 162 -27.33 2.33 1.30
CA ALA A 162 -27.50 3.40 2.31
C ALA A 162 -26.80 3.06 3.64
N ASP A 163 -26.63 1.77 3.92
CA ASP A 163 -25.92 1.21 5.07
C ASP A 163 -24.43 0.93 4.82
N TRP A 164 -23.82 1.61 3.84
CA TRP A 164 -22.42 1.42 3.50
C TRP A 164 -21.48 1.52 4.72
N PHE A 165 -21.75 2.49 5.59
CA PHE A 165 -21.03 2.71 6.84
C PHE A 165 -21.77 2.06 8.01
N THR A 166 -21.64 0.76 8.15
CA THR A 166 -22.20 -0.03 9.26
C THR A 166 -21.09 -0.82 9.92
N THR A 167 -21.06 -0.84 11.25
CA THR A 167 -20.08 -1.61 12.02
C THR A 167 -20.63 -3.00 12.33
N ASP A 168 -19.98 -4.05 11.84
CA ASP A 168 -20.29 -5.43 12.21
C ASP A 168 -19.05 -6.34 12.08
N SER A 169 -19.18 -7.56 12.57
CA SER A 169 -18.14 -8.58 12.52
C SER A 169 -18.10 -9.27 11.16
N VAL A 170 -16.90 -9.51 10.67
CA VAL A 170 -16.61 -10.38 9.52
C VAL A 170 -15.97 -11.66 10.02
N THR A 171 -16.29 -12.78 9.40
CA THR A 171 -15.64 -14.07 9.63
C THR A 171 -15.02 -14.57 8.32
N LEU A 172 -13.71 -14.72 8.30
CA LEU A 172 -12.98 -15.43 7.26
C LEU A 172 -12.74 -16.86 7.73
N CYS A 173 -13.17 -17.85 6.97
CA CYS A 173 -12.84 -19.24 7.22
C CYS A 173 -12.42 -19.92 5.92
N GLY A 174 -11.55 -20.89 6.03
CA GLY A 174 -11.07 -21.60 4.86
C GLY A 174 -10.12 -22.74 5.18
N ARG A 175 -9.58 -23.31 4.11
CA ARG A 175 -8.60 -24.38 4.20
C ARG A 175 -7.61 -24.34 3.02
N ILE A 176 -6.44 -24.89 3.25
CA ILE A 176 -5.45 -25.19 2.22
C ILE A 176 -5.61 -26.66 1.87
N GLU A 177 -5.89 -26.97 0.59
CA GLU A 177 -5.97 -28.36 0.13
C GLU A 177 -4.61 -29.06 0.21
N ASP A 178 -4.62 -30.34 0.54
CA ASP A 178 -3.44 -31.20 0.67
C ASP A 178 -2.37 -30.62 1.63
N TYR A 179 -2.81 -29.81 2.60
CA TYR A 179 -1.93 -29.22 3.59
C TYR A 179 -1.31 -30.29 4.48
N THR A 180 0.00 -30.18 4.68
CA THR A 180 0.74 -30.97 5.66
C THR A 180 1.67 -30.02 6.40
N ALA A 181 1.57 -29.97 7.72
CA ALA A 181 2.39 -29.13 8.56
C ALA A 181 3.88 -29.52 8.44
N ARG A 182 4.65 -28.76 7.65
CA ARG A 182 6.10 -28.94 7.41
C ARG A 182 6.77 -27.59 7.46
N ALA A 183 8.08 -27.58 7.62
CA ALA A 183 8.86 -26.35 7.76
C ALA A 183 8.81 -25.42 6.53
N ASP A 184 8.48 -25.94 5.35
CA ASP A 184 8.33 -25.18 4.10
C ASP A 184 6.90 -24.68 3.82
N MET A 185 5.94 -25.06 4.65
CA MET A 185 4.54 -24.65 4.50
C MET A 185 4.22 -23.42 5.37
N PRO A 186 3.27 -22.57 4.93
CA PRO A 186 2.84 -21.43 5.73
C PRO A 186 2.16 -21.88 7.04
N THR A 187 2.34 -21.10 8.09
CA THR A 187 1.72 -21.33 9.40
C THR A 187 0.74 -20.22 9.77
N ALA A 188 0.81 -19.08 9.09
CA ALA A 188 -0.08 -17.95 9.33
C ALA A 188 -0.31 -17.09 8.09
N PHE A 189 -1.41 -16.35 8.13
CA PHE A 189 -1.65 -15.17 7.31
C PHE A 189 -1.41 -13.93 8.17
N GLU A 190 -0.75 -12.94 7.60
CA GLU A 190 -0.44 -11.66 8.23
C GLU A 190 -0.97 -10.52 7.37
N GLY A 191 -1.56 -9.51 7.98
CA GLY A 191 -2.06 -8.35 7.28
C GLY A 191 -2.48 -7.25 8.23
N TYR A 192 -3.09 -6.21 7.65
CA TYR A 192 -3.61 -5.08 8.40
C TYR A 192 -5.06 -4.83 8.00
N CYS A 193 -5.90 -4.47 8.96
CA CYS A 193 -7.22 -3.91 8.71
C CYS A 193 -7.06 -2.39 8.61
N ASN A 194 -6.99 -1.89 7.38
CA ASN A 194 -6.82 -0.47 7.08
C ASN A 194 -8.17 0.22 7.21
N ASN A 195 -8.47 0.76 8.38
CA ASN A 195 -9.75 1.37 8.69
C ASN A 195 -9.60 2.89 8.85
N ALA A 196 -10.28 3.67 8.01
CA ALA A 196 -10.26 5.14 8.04
C ALA A 196 -10.78 5.74 9.36
N PHE A 197 -11.59 5.00 10.12
CA PHE A 197 -12.12 5.38 11.42
C PHE A 197 -11.25 4.93 12.60
N SER A 198 -10.08 4.39 12.35
CA SER A 198 -9.09 4.12 13.38
C SER A 198 -7.90 5.07 13.25
N LYS A 199 -7.26 5.36 14.37
CA LYS A 199 -6.02 6.16 14.38
C LYS A 199 -4.87 5.41 13.75
N GLU A 200 -4.87 4.10 13.90
CA GLU A 200 -3.82 3.20 13.44
C GLU A 200 -4.45 1.98 12.77
N ASP A 201 -3.77 1.46 11.77
CA ASP A 201 -4.18 0.22 11.11
C ASP A 201 -4.01 -0.93 12.09
N MET A 202 -5.00 -1.79 12.14
CA MET A 202 -4.96 -2.93 13.05
C MET A 202 -4.20 -4.09 12.39
N ALA A 203 -3.06 -4.45 12.95
CA ALA A 203 -2.37 -5.69 12.57
C ALA A 203 -3.26 -6.90 12.84
N MET A 204 -3.21 -7.88 11.95
CA MET A 204 -4.00 -9.12 12.04
C MET A 204 -3.16 -10.33 11.69
N VAL A 205 -3.19 -11.34 12.56
CA VAL A 205 -2.56 -12.64 12.32
C VAL A 205 -3.63 -13.71 12.38
N THR A 206 -3.67 -14.58 11.39
CA THR A 206 -4.61 -15.71 11.32
C THR A 206 -3.82 -17.00 11.26
N ASP A 207 -3.95 -17.84 12.27
CA ASP A 207 -3.24 -19.12 12.35
C ASP A 207 -3.81 -20.14 11.37
N ILE A 208 -2.92 -20.89 10.73
CA ILE A 208 -3.25 -22.08 9.95
C ILE A 208 -3.08 -23.29 10.86
N GLN A 209 -4.17 -24.03 11.08
CA GLN A 209 -4.19 -25.23 11.92
C GLN A 209 -3.40 -26.39 11.27
N PRO A 210 -2.99 -27.41 12.04
CA PRO A 210 -2.26 -28.57 11.49
C PRO A 210 -2.97 -29.32 10.38
N ASP A 211 -4.29 -29.20 10.27
CA ASP A 211 -5.12 -29.79 9.21
C ASP A 211 -5.33 -28.85 8.01
N GLY A 212 -4.66 -27.68 8.02
CA GLY A 212 -4.74 -26.67 6.98
C GLY A 212 -5.94 -25.74 7.07
N THR A 213 -6.80 -25.88 8.08
CA THR A 213 -7.93 -24.97 8.29
C THR A 213 -7.49 -23.67 8.96
N PHE A 214 -8.26 -22.61 8.73
CA PHE A 214 -8.05 -21.32 9.39
C PHE A 214 -9.37 -20.59 9.58
N VAL A 215 -9.47 -19.81 10.66
CA VAL A 215 -10.62 -18.95 10.99
C VAL A 215 -10.13 -17.67 11.62
N LYS A 216 -10.65 -16.53 11.17
CA LYS A 216 -10.44 -15.22 11.81
C LYS A 216 -11.75 -14.45 11.86
N ARG A 217 -11.99 -13.77 12.97
CA ARG A 217 -13.12 -12.87 13.14
C ARG A 217 -12.63 -11.50 13.60
N TRP A 218 -13.13 -10.44 12.96
CA TRP A 218 -12.82 -9.05 13.32
C TRP A 218 -13.99 -8.14 12.96
N LYS A 219 -13.96 -6.88 13.42
CA LYS A 219 -14.95 -5.86 13.07
C LYS A 219 -14.47 -5.00 11.92
N VAL A 220 -15.39 -4.60 11.05
CA VAL A 220 -15.19 -3.60 10.01
C VAL A 220 -16.33 -2.58 10.06
N ASP A 221 -16.07 -1.34 9.64
CA ASP A 221 -17.02 -0.22 9.71
C ASP A 221 -17.63 0.10 8.33
N TYR A 222 -17.10 -0.52 7.28
CA TYR A 222 -17.55 -0.37 5.90
C TYR A 222 -16.96 -1.49 5.03
N PRO A 223 -17.48 -1.70 3.80
CA PRO A 223 -16.90 -2.65 2.86
C PRO A 223 -15.48 -2.24 2.43
N MET A 224 -14.55 -3.18 2.42
CA MET A 224 -13.16 -2.92 2.06
C MET A 224 -12.46 -4.13 1.42
N TRP A 225 -11.47 -3.84 0.58
CA TRP A 225 -10.52 -4.85 0.12
C TRP A 225 -9.41 -5.01 1.15
N GLN A 226 -9.06 -6.25 1.44
CA GLN A 226 -7.97 -6.59 2.33
C GLN A 226 -7.04 -7.62 1.69
N ALA A 227 -5.75 -7.49 1.96
CA ALA A 227 -4.73 -8.41 1.50
C ALA A 227 -3.96 -8.97 2.69
N PHE A 228 -3.88 -10.30 2.76
CA PHE A 228 -3.12 -11.02 3.77
C PHE A 228 -1.96 -11.74 3.11
N ARG A 229 -0.75 -11.53 3.63
CA ARG A 229 0.44 -12.24 3.20
C ARG A 229 0.55 -13.57 3.94
N LEU A 230 0.89 -14.63 3.23
CA LEU A 230 1.36 -15.86 3.86
C LEU A 230 2.76 -15.65 4.46
N ASP A 231 3.02 -16.10 5.69
CA ASP A 231 4.34 -16.07 6.32
C ASP A 231 5.39 -16.82 5.46
N LYS A 232 4.94 -17.86 4.73
CA LYS A 232 5.69 -18.53 3.67
C LYS A 232 4.81 -18.67 2.44
N ALA A 233 5.31 -18.22 1.29
CA ALA A 233 4.56 -18.27 0.04
C ALA A 233 4.30 -19.72 -0.41
N LEU A 234 3.08 -19.99 -0.84
CA LEU A 234 2.74 -21.18 -1.60
C LEU A 234 3.12 -20.99 -3.08
N PRO A 235 3.42 -22.07 -3.83
CA PRO A 235 3.66 -21.97 -5.27
C PRO A 235 2.53 -21.21 -5.98
N GLY A 236 2.88 -20.07 -6.62
CA GLY A 236 1.93 -19.19 -7.30
C GLY A 236 1.08 -18.29 -6.41
N MET A 237 1.23 -18.36 -5.08
CA MET A 237 0.41 -17.58 -4.15
C MET A 237 1.20 -17.11 -2.93
N ALA A 238 1.45 -15.83 -2.83
CA ALA A 238 2.03 -15.19 -1.65
C ALA A 238 1.00 -14.38 -0.84
N TRP A 239 -0.14 -14.03 -1.45
CA TRP A 239 -1.17 -13.18 -0.89
C TRP A 239 -2.55 -13.79 -1.04
N LEU A 240 -3.38 -13.64 -0.01
CA LEU A 240 -4.82 -13.86 -0.04
C LEU A 240 -5.51 -12.50 -0.10
N ASN A 241 -6.18 -12.21 -1.22
CA ASN A 241 -6.98 -11.01 -1.40
C ASN A 241 -8.44 -11.33 -1.11
N ILE A 242 -9.09 -10.52 -0.29
CA ILE A 242 -10.52 -10.64 0.00
C ILE A 242 -11.21 -9.28 -0.06
N TYR A 243 -12.49 -9.30 -0.35
CA TYR A 243 -13.39 -8.17 -0.20
C TYR A 243 -14.39 -8.51 0.90
N VAL A 244 -14.49 -7.65 1.89
CA VAL A 244 -15.32 -7.89 3.07
C VAL A 244 -16.40 -6.82 3.18
N ARG A 245 -17.57 -7.20 3.65
CA ARG A 245 -18.64 -6.29 4.09
C ARG A 245 -19.00 -6.58 5.55
N PRO A 246 -19.42 -5.58 6.31
CA PRO A 246 -19.94 -5.81 7.67
C PRO A 246 -20.99 -6.93 7.68
N GLY A 247 -20.86 -7.88 8.62
CA GLY A 247 -21.74 -9.05 8.75
C GLY A 247 -21.40 -10.26 7.88
N ASP A 248 -20.41 -10.18 6.99
CA ASP A 248 -20.06 -11.27 6.07
C ASP A 248 -19.40 -12.48 6.77
N THR A 249 -19.73 -13.65 6.24
CA THR A 249 -18.93 -14.86 6.41
C THR A 249 -18.35 -15.25 5.05
N ILE A 250 -17.02 -15.30 4.96
CA ILE A 250 -16.28 -15.57 3.73
C ILE A 250 -15.65 -16.96 3.84
N ASN A 251 -16.01 -17.84 2.91
CA ASN A 251 -15.48 -19.20 2.82
C ASN A 251 -14.55 -19.31 1.61
N VAL A 252 -13.30 -19.72 1.84
CA VAL A 252 -12.31 -19.89 0.78
C VAL A 252 -11.62 -21.25 0.84
N THR A 253 -11.18 -21.71 -0.32
CA THR A 253 -10.26 -22.85 -0.42
C THR A 253 -9.04 -22.42 -1.23
N LEU A 254 -7.85 -22.66 -0.69
CA LEU A 254 -6.61 -22.54 -1.45
C LEU A 254 -6.34 -23.88 -2.10
N SER A 255 -6.68 -23.97 -3.39
CA SER A 255 -6.63 -25.20 -4.17
C SER A 255 -5.40 -25.24 -5.07
N ARG A 256 -4.78 -26.42 -5.15
CA ARG A 256 -3.63 -26.66 -6.02
C ARG A 256 -4.10 -27.14 -7.39
N GLY A 257 -3.78 -26.38 -8.45
CA GLY A 257 -4.10 -26.79 -9.82
C GLY A 257 -3.16 -27.87 -10.37
N ASP A 258 -3.51 -28.43 -11.55
CA ASP A 258 -2.69 -29.42 -12.26
C ASP A 258 -1.28 -28.89 -12.62
N ASP A 259 -1.12 -27.58 -12.74
CA ASP A 259 0.16 -26.89 -12.95
C ASP A 259 0.99 -26.74 -11.66
N GLY A 260 0.49 -27.27 -10.53
CA GLY A 260 1.12 -27.19 -9.22
C GLY A 260 1.00 -25.84 -8.51
N GLN A 261 0.35 -24.84 -9.11
CA GLN A 261 0.17 -23.51 -8.52
C GLN A 261 -1.09 -23.45 -7.67
N TYR A 262 -1.02 -22.77 -6.53
CA TYR A 262 -2.18 -22.53 -5.69
C TYR A 262 -3.00 -21.33 -6.19
N ARG A 263 -4.33 -21.43 -6.04
CA ARG A 263 -5.30 -20.39 -6.36
C ARG A 263 -6.37 -20.33 -5.29
N CYS A 264 -6.87 -19.13 -5.01
CA CYS A 264 -8.00 -18.96 -4.10
C CYS A 264 -9.32 -19.22 -4.83
N ILE A 265 -10.15 -20.09 -4.26
CA ILE A 265 -11.52 -20.34 -4.68
C ILE A 265 -12.43 -19.73 -3.63
N TYR A 266 -13.21 -18.71 -4.01
CA TYR A 266 -14.24 -18.10 -3.18
C TYR A 266 -15.56 -18.88 -3.37
N HIS A 267 -16.15 -19.39 -2.28
CA HIS A 267 -17.35 -20.23 -2.35
C HIS A 267 -18.64 -19.43 -2.25
N ASP A 268 -18.64 -18.37 -1.43
CA ASP A 268 -19.82 -17.55 -1.13
C ASP A 268 -19.42 -16.14 -0.68
N GLY A 269 -20.43 -15.35 -0.30
CA GLY A 269 -20.24 -14.02 0.26
C GLY A 269 -19.81 -12.97 -0.76
N SER A 270 -19.37 -11.83 -0.23
CA SER A 270 -19.00 -10.64 -1.01
C SER A 270 -17.85 -10.88 -1.99
N CYS A 271 -16.88 -11.74 -1.64
CA CYS A 271 -15.77 -12.08 -2.54
C CYS A 271 -16.23 -12.73 -3.83
N GLN A 272 -17.27 -13.59 -3.79
CA GLN A 272 -17.81 -14.26 -4.99
C GLN A 272 -18.49 -13.26 -5.92
N GLU A 273 -19.13 -12.22 -5.37
CA GLU A 273 -19.79 -11.17 -6.15
C GLU A 273 -18.81 -10.32 -6.95
N VAL A 274 -17.59 -10.12 -6.41
CA VAL A 274 -16.56 -9.27 -7.01
C VAL A 274 -15.29 -10.04 -7.40
N LYS A 275 -15.41 -11.31 -7.65
CA LYS A 275 -14.28 -12.23 -7.89
C LYS A 275 -13.40 -11.83 -9.08
N ARG A 276 -13.97 -11.23 -10.12
CA ARG A 276 -13.20 -10.76 -11.28
C ARG A 276 -12.32 -9.59 -10.91
N TRP A 277 -12.85 -8.65 -10.14
CA TRP A 277 -12.06 -7.54 -9.63
C TRP A 277 -10.93 -8.03 -8.73
N LEU A 278 -11.21 -8.93 -7.75
CA LEU A 278 -10.22 -9.50 -6.84
C LEU A 278 -9.12 -10.30 -7.54
N SER A 279 -9.45 -11.00 -8.62
CA SER A 279 -8.50 -11.84 -9.37
C SER A 279 -7.91 -11.16 -10.60
N SER A 280 -8.31 -9.92 -10.90
CA SER A 280 -7.80 -9.19 -12.06
C SER A 280 -6.54 -8.39 -11.69
N ASP A 281 -5.54 -8.46 -12.56
CA ASP A 281 -4.45 -7.50 -12.53
C ASP A 281 -4.80 -6.33 -13.45
N LEU A 282 -5.45 -5.30 -12.89
CA LEU A 282 -5.78 -4.08 -13.61
C LEU A 282 -4.59 -3.13 -13.73
N LEU A 283 -3.46 -3.44 -13.11
CA LEU A 283 -2.21 -2.70 -13.15
C LEU A 283 -2.28 -1.26 -12.61
N PHE A 284 -3.34 -0.89 -11.88
CA PHE A 284 -3.52 0.50 -11.44
C PHE A 284 -2.37 0.98 -10.54
N SER A 285 -1.99 0.19 -9.53
CA SER A 285 -0.85 0.51 -8.68
C SER A 285 0.45 0.58 -9.50
N GLY A 286 0.69 -0.36 -10.39
CA GLY A 286 1.86 -0.37 -11.27
C GLY A 286 1.90 0.80 -12.27
N ILE A 287 0.75 1.27 -12.75
CA ILE A 287 0.64 2.47 -13.59
C ILE A 287 0.91 3.72 -12.74
N ALA A 288 0.22 3.88 -11.63
CA ALA A 288 0.28 5.07 -10.79
C ALA A 288 1.64 5.24 -10.10
N SER A 289 2.30 4.14 -9.68
CA SER A 289 3.60 4.16 -9.01
C SER A 289 4.75 4.77 -9.84
N ARG A 290 4.54 4.99 -11.15
CA ARG A 290 5.48 5.75 -11.98
C ARG A 290 5.64 7.20 -11.55
N MET A 291 4.69 7.73 -10.79
CA MET A 291 4.83 9.05 -10.16
C MET A 291 5.77 9.02 -8.96
N TYR A 292 5.79 7.91 -8.19
CA TYR A 292 6.51 7.80 -6.94
C TYR A 292 8.00 8.14 -7.06
N ASP A 293 8.68 7.53 -8.03
CA ASP A 293 10.13 7.71 -8.26
C ASP A 293 10.46 8.78 -9.30
N PHE A 294 9.47 9.53 -9.79
CA PHE A 294 9.69 10.52 -10.83
C PHE A 294 10.47 11.73 -10.31
N LYS A 295 11.60 12.05 -10.96
CA LYS A 295 12.53 13.11 -10.54
C LYS A 295 12.33 14.44 -11.29
N GLY A 296 11.47 14.47 -12.30
CA GLY A 296 11.22 15.66 -13.12
C GLY A 296 10.57 16.82 -12.34
N THR A 297 10.42 17.96 -13.02
CA THR A 297 9.75 19.14 -12.48
C THR A 297 8.24 18.91 -12.27
N PRO A 298 7.55 19.74 -11.46
CA PRO A 298 6.09 19.63 -11.29
C PRO A 298 5.30 19.74 -12.61
N GLY A 299 5.81 20.50 -13.57
CA GLY A 299 5.22 20.59 -14.92
C GLY A 299 5.30 19.27 -15.70
N GLU A 300 6.47 18.63 -15.67
CA GLU A 300 6.69 17.31 -16.28
C GLU A 300 5.93 16.21 -15.55
N ALA A 301 5.86 16.28 -14.22
CA ALA A 301 5.05 15.37 -13.40
C ALA A 301 3.56 15.48 -13.74
N GLY A 302 3.05 16.68 -13.95
CA GLY A 302 1.69 16.90 -14.44
C GLY A 302 1.43 16.27 -15.81
N ALA A 303 2.38 16.39 -16.74
CA ALA A 303 2.28 15.75 -18.07
C ALA A 303 2.32 14.21 -17.96
N LEU A 304 3.17 13.68 -17.07
CA LEU A 304 3.21 12.25 -16.77
C LEU A 304 1.87 11.77 -16.17
N ALA A 305 1.34 12.48 -15.19
CA ALA A 305 0.05 12.16 -14.55
C ALA A 305 -1.09 12.06 -15.57
N GLU A 306 -1.17 12.98 -16.54
CA GLU A 306 -2.16 12.92 -17.64
C GLU A 306 -1.98 11.67 -18.51
N LYS A 307 -0.74 11.28 -18.80
CA LYS A 307 -0.45 10.04 -19.53
C LYS A 307 -0.89 8.81 -18.74
N LEU A 308 -0.56 8.75 -17.45
CA LEU A 308 -0.92 7.64 -16.59
C LEU A 308 -2.44 7.53 -16.40
N TRP A 309 -3.14 8.66 -16.25
CA TRP A 309 -4.61 8.68 -16.20
C TRP A 309 -5.24 8.07 -17.45
N ARG A 310 -4.71 8.38 -18.63
CA ARG A 310 -5.19 7.77 -19.89
C ARG A 310 -4.96 6.25 -19.93
N LEU A 311 -3.86 5.76 -19.37
CA LEU A 311 -3.61 4.32 -19.24
C LEU A 311 -4.59 3.65 -18.29
N ILE A 312 -4.92 4.29 -17.17
CA ILE A 312 -5.95 3.85 -16.23
C ILE A 312 -7.31 3.73 -16.94
N LEU A 313 -7.75 4.77 -17.64
CA LEU A 313 -9.00 4.77 -18.41
C LEU A 313 -9.03 3.64 -19.48
N TYR A 314 -7.90 3.39 -20.11
CA TYR A 314 -7.78 2.28 -21.05
C TYR A 314 -7.99 0.92 -20.36
N ARG A 315 -7.34 0.67 -19.23
CA ARG A 315 -7.51 -0.60 -18.48
C ARG A 315 -8.94 -0.78 -17.98
N LEU A 316 -9.56 0.28 -17.46
CA LEU A 316 -10.98 0.25 -17.10
C LEU A 316 -11.89 -0.04 -18.30
N THR A 317 -11.57 0.49 -19.48
CA THR A 317 -12.31 0.19 -20.70
C THR A 317 -12.19 -1.29 -21.11
N VAL A 318 -11.01 -1.88 -20.93
CA VAL A 318 -10.77 -3.32 -21.16
C VAL A 318 -11.57 -4.14 -20.15
N ALA A 319 -11.54 -3.80 -18.87
CA ALA A 319 -12.31 -4.47 -17.82
C ALA A 319 -13.82 -4.47 -18.11
N ALA A 320 -14.38 -3.32 -18.50
CA ALA A 320 -15.79 -3.19 -18.86
C ALA A 320 -16.18 -4.09 -20.05
N ARG A 321 -15.30 -4.25 -21.04
CA ARG A 321 -15.52 -5.12 -22.21
C ARG A 321 -15.43 -6.61 -21.84
N ASN A 322 -14.69 -6.95 -20.79
CA ASN A 322 -14.47 -8.32 -20.34
C ASN A 322 -15.48 -8.80 -19.29
N GLY A 323 -16.59 -8.08 -19.15
CA GLY A 323 -17.76 -8.52 -18.43
C GLY A 323 -17.68 -8.31 -16.92
N PHE A 324 -16.95 -7.29 -16.46
CA PHE A 324 -17.07 -6.80 -15.10
C PHE A 324 -18.52 -6.36 -14.84
N THR A 325 -19.05 -6.73 -13.70
CA THR A 325 -20.37 -6.25 -13.26
C THR A 325 -20.33 -4.76 -12.95
N PRO A 326 -21.46 -4.05 -12.91
CA PRO A 326 -21.49 -2.64 -12.50
C PRO A 326 -20.79 -2.38 -11.15
N MET A 327 -20.98 -3.25 -10.15
CA MET A 327 -20.32 -3.16 -8.86
C MET A 327 -18.79 -3.31 -9.00
N GLU A 328 -18.33 -4.35 -9.69
CA GLU A 328 -16.89 -4.55 -9.94
C GLU A 328 -16.25 -3.38 -10.67
N MET A 329 -16.97 -2.78 -11.64
CA MET A 329 -16.51 -1.59 -12.36
C MET A 329 -16.40 -0.37 -11.44
N GLN A 330 -17.38 -0.12 -10.57
CA GLN A 330 -17.34 1.01 -9.63
C GLN A 330 -16.22 0.84 -8.60
N LEU A 331 -16.01 -0.37 -8.07
CA LEU A 331 -14.90 -0.67 -7.17
C LEU A 331 -13.55 -0.50 -7.87
N ALA A 332 -13.42 -0.98 -9.11
CA ALA A 332 -12.20 -0.80 -9.91
C ALA A 332 -11.91 0.68 -10.22
N MET A 333 -12.95 1.48 -10.50
CA MET A 333 -12.80 2.92 -10.70
C MET A 333 -12.39 3.64 -9.42
N ALA A 334 -12.99 3.28 -8.27
CA ALA A 334 -12.62 3.83 -6.97
C ALA A 334 -11.17 3.50 -6.62
N ASP A 335 -10.76 2.25 -6.78
CA ASP A 335 -9.38 1.82 -6.53
C ASP A 335 -8.38 2.53 -7.45
N ALA A 336 -8.71 2.69 -8.73
CA ALA A 336 -7.88 3.44 -9.69
C ALA A 336 -7.71 4.90 -9.28
N GLN A 337 -8.77 5.56 -8.82
CA GLN A 337 -8.78 6.95 -8.38
C GLN A 337 -7.94 7.13 -7.11
N VAL A 338 -8.09 6.22 -6.14
CA VAL A 338 -7.30 6.24 -4.89
C VAL A 338 -5.81 6.04 -5.21
N ASN A 339 -5.44 5.03 -6.01
CA ASN A 339 -4.05 4.80 -6.39
C ASN A 339 -3.46 5.99 -7.15
N PHE A 340 -4.21 6.60 -8.07
CA PHE A 340 -3.75 7.77 -8.80
C PHE A 340 -3.51 8.96 -7.87
N ALA A 341 -4.47 9.30 -7.01
CA ALA A 341 -4.35 10.41 -6.05
C ALA A 341 -3.17 10.19 -5.10
N THR A 342 -3.05 9.00 -4.50
CA THR A 342 -1.95 8.66 -3.60
C THR A 342 -0.59 8.90 -4.26
N ASN A 343 -0.39 8.45 -5.49
CA ASN A 343 0.89 8.60 -6.17
C ASN A 343 1.18 10.03 -6.64
N VAL A 344 0.17 10.85 -6.93
CA VAL A 344 0.34 12.30 -7.12
C VAL A 344 0.86 12.95 -5.85
N MET A 345 0.30 12.57 -4.70
CA MET A 345 0.75 13.05 -3.39
C MET A 345 2.16 12.56 -3.05
N ASP A 346 2.47 11.29 -3.31
CA ASP A 346 3.79 10.70 -3.07
C ASP A 346 4.89 11.36 -3.92
N TYR A 347 4.60 11.72 -5.18
CA TYR A 347 5.53 12.51 -5.99
C TYR A 347 5.91 13.82 -5.27
N ALA A 348 4.93 14.58 -4.83
CA ALA A 348 5.17 15.86 -4.15
C ALA A 348 5.92 15.68 -2.82
N LEU A 349 5.55 14.64 -2.06
CA LEU A 349 6.21 14.28 -0.81
C LEU A 349 7.68 13.95 -1.03
N ASN A 350 7.97 13.03 -1.96
CA ASN A 350 9.33 12.59 -2.27
C ASN A 350 10.18 13.73 -2.86
N LYS A 351 9.60 14.53 -3.77
CA LYS A 351 10.28 15.68 -4.37
C LYS A 351 10.75 16.67 -3.29
N MET A 352 9.97 16.90 -2.25
CA MET A 352 10.28 17.81 -1.16
C MET A 352 11.24 17.19 -0.11
N PHE A 353 11.13 15.91 0.19
CA PHE A 353 11.99 15.23 1.18
C PHE A 353 13.39 14.88 0.64
N LEU A 354 13.49 14.34 -0.56
CA LEU A 354 14.77 13.91 -1.13
C LEU A 354 15.72 15.08 -1.39
N MET A 355 15.18 16.27 -1.57
CA MET A 355 15.98 17.48 -1.79
C MET A 355 16.54 18.11 -0.50
N GLY A 356 16.06 17.68 0.67
CA GLY A 356 16.67 18.06 1.95
C GLY A 356 17.94 17.28 2.30
N SER A 357 18.17 16.13 1.66
CA SER A 357 19.30 15.22 1.95
C SER A 357 20.42 15.26 0.90
N GLU A 358 20.13 15.64 -0.33
CA GLU A 358 21.11 15.82 -1.39
C GLU A 358 21.31 17.32 -1.68
N SER A 359 22.54 17.75 -1.90
CA SER A 359 23.02 19.14 -2.09
C SER A 359 22.39 19.94 -3.26
N THR A 360 21.28 19.49 -3.83
CA THR A 360 20.52 20.19 -4.86
C THR A 360 19.33 20.90 -4.23
N ALA A 361 19.48 22.21 -4.01
CA ALA A 361 18.37 23.05 -3.56
C ALA A 361 17.19 22.96 -4.53
N ILE A 362 15.97 22.65 -4.03
CA ILE A 362 14.73 22.88 -4.77
C ILE A 362 14.74 24.32 -5.27
N ASP A 363 14.48 24.52 -6.57
CA ASP A 363 14.15 25.84 -7.09
C ASP A 363 12.93 26.39 -6.31
N SER A 364 13.01 27.68 -5.95
CA SER A 364 11.92 28.36 -5.25
C SER A 364 10.56 28.21 -5.95
N LEU A 365 10.55 28.23 -7.28
CA LEU A 365 9.37 28.08 -8.11
C LEU A 365 8.76 26.67 -7.98
N GLU A 366 9.57 25.62 -7.93
CA GLU A 366 9.09 24.24 -7.73
C GLU A 366 8.49 24.10 -6.32
N ARG A 367 9.14 24.67 -5.31
CA ARG A 367 8.65 24.69 -3.92
C ARG A 367 7.31 25.41 -3.84
N ASP A 368 7.21 26.62 -4.41
CA ASP A 368 5.97 27.40 -4.41
C ASP A 368 4.83 26.64 -5.12
N THR A 369 5.17 25.94 -6.21
CA THR A 369 4.20 25.08 -6.94
C THR A 369 3.69 23.94 -6.07
N LEU A 370 4.57 23.26 -5.32
CA LEU A 370 4.19 22.09 -4.49
C LEU A 370 3.61 22.46 -3.14
N THR A 371 3.81 23.67 -2.64
CA THR A 371 3.15 24.21 -1.44
C THR A 371 1.85 24.95 -1.77
N GLY A 372 1.58 25.23 -3.04
CA GLY A 372 0.32 25.76 -3.53
C GLY A 372 -0.69 24.66 -3.83
N THR A 373 -1.97 25.01 -3.97
CA THR A 373 -3.08 24.06 -4.24
C THR A 373 -3.29 23.77 -5.73
N GLU A 374 -2.84 24.66 -6.63
CA GLU A 374 -3.16 24.62 -8.06
C GLU A 374 -2.64 23.37 -8.79
N PHE A 375 -1.43 22.92 -8.44
CA PHE A 375 -0.86 21.68 -9.00
C PHE A 375 -1.77 20.48 -8.73
N TYR A 376 -2.23 20.35 -7.50
CA TYR A 376 -3.10 19.26 -7.07
C TYR A 376 -4.50 19.40 -7.66
N ALA A 377 -5.11 20.58 -7.59
CA ALA A 377 -6.44 20.84 -8.12
C ALA A 377 -6.56 20.46 -9.61
N ARG A 378 -5.54 20.78 -10.41
CA ARG A 378 -5.50 20.41 -11.83
C ARG A 378 -5.58 18.89 -12.04
N LEU A 379 -4.98 18.09 -11.16
CA LEU A 379 -4.89 16.63 -11.30
C LEU A 379 -5.99 15.90 -10.56
N LEU A 380 -6.42 16.41 -9.41
CA LEU A 380 -7.33 15.72 -8.48
C LEU A 380 -8.79 16.13 -8.63
N SER A 381 -9.12 17.29 -9.23
CA SER A 381 -10.52 17.74 -9.41
C SER A 381 -11.41 16.78 -10.22
N ARG A 382 -10.81 15.83 -10.91
CA ARG A 382 -11.50 14.78 -11.67
C ARG A 382 -11.97 13.59 -10.82
N ILE A 383 -11.64 13.58 -9.53
CA ILE A 383 -11.99 12.53 -8.56
C ILE A 383 -13.08 13.07 -7.66
N ASP A 384 -14.14 12.30 -7.46
CA ASP A 384 -15.19 12.60 -6.48
C ASP A 384 -14.74 12.12 -5.10
N PHE A 385 -14.23 13.03 -4.28
CA PHE A 385 -13.74 12.74 -2.93
C PHE A 385 -14.85 12.65 -1.87
N ASP A 386 -16.12 12.78 -2.28
CA ASP A 386 -17.28 12.47 -1.43
C ASP A 386 -17.82 11.04 -1.68
N ASN A 387 -17.30 10.35 -2.70
CA ASN A 387 -17.72 9.00 -3.06
C ASN A 387 -17.32 7.97 -1.99
N PRO A 388 -18.27 7.33 -1.27
CA PRO A 388 -17.97 6.36 -0.23
C PRO A 388 -17.25 5.10 -0.75
N LEU A 389 -17.38 4.76 -2.05
CA LEU A 389 -16.70 3.60 -2.65
C LEU A 389 -15.17 3.72 -2.61
N LEU A 390 -14.62 4.92 -2.45
CA LEU A 390 -13.16 5.10 -2.29
C LEU A 390 -12.63 4.34 -1.08
N THR A 391 -13.44 4.21 -0.02
CA THR A 391 -13.06 3.48 1.20
C THR A 391 -12.82 1.99 0.96
N ALA A 392 -13.33 1.44 -0.12
CA ALA A 392 -13.14 0.02 -0.46
C ALA A 392 -11.72 -0.28 -0.98
N SER A 393 -10.96 0.72 -1.42
CA SER A 393 -9.58 0.52 -1.89
C SER A 393 -8.64 0.21 -0.73
N ASN A 394 -7.76 -0.77 -0.91
CA ASN A 394 -6.73 -1.12 0.07
C ASN A 394 -5.68 -0.01 0.32
N SER A 395 -5.64 1.00 -0.52
CA SER A 395 -4.73 2.16 -0.39
C SER A 395 -5.41 3.42 0.14
N PHE A 396 -6.65 3.31 0.61
CA PHE A 396 -7.43 4.49 1.00
C PHE A 396 -6.89 5.18 2.27
N ASP A 397 -6.43 4.41 3.25
CA ASP A 397 -5.78 4.90 4.46
C ASP A 397 -4.47 5.64 4.15
N VAL A 398 -3.68 5.10 3.19
CA VAL A 398 -2.46 5.76 2.69
C VAL A 398 -2.82 7.10 2.04
N LEU A 399 -3.88 7.16 1.24
CA LEU A 399 -4.37 8.41 0.66
C LEU A 399 -4.73 9.43 1.75
N LEU A 400 -5.48 9.02 2.78
CA LEU A 400 -5.83 9.89 3.91
C LEU A 400 -4.58 10.44 4.61
N ASN A 401 -3.60 9.59 4.88
CA ASN A 401 -2.33 10.00 5.47
C ASN A 401 -1.62 11.04 4.58
N ARG A 402 -1.51 10.80 3.27
CA ARG A 402 -0.88 11.74 2.35
C ARG A 402 -1.62 13.07 2.24
N MET A 403 -2.94 13.04 2.24
CA MET A 403 -3.78 14.25 2.21
C MET A 403 -3.64 15.04 3.51
N GLN A 404 -3.69 14.38 4.66
CA GLN A 404 -3.60 15.03 5.98
C GLN A 404 -2.29 15.80 6.16
N TYR A 405 -1.18 15.28 5.63
CA TYR A 405 0.15 15.87 5.73
C TYR A 405 0.65 16.49 4.40
N ALA A 406 -0.27 16.82 3.50
CA ALA A 406 0.08 17.46 2.23
C ALA A 406 0.82 18.78 2.45
N TRP A 407 1.80 19.07 1.61
CA TRP A 407 2.59 20.31 1.71
C TRP A 407 1.75 21.59 1.69
N PRO A 408 0.71 21.73 0.85
CA PRO A 408 -0.19 22.89 0.92
C PRO A 408 -0.85 23.05 2.29
N VAL A 409 -1.30 21.95 2.89
CA VAL A 409 -1.94 21.96 4.21
C VAL A 409 -0.95 22.39 5.28
N VAL A 410 0.23 21.77 5.31
CA VAL A 410 1.30 22.11 6.27
C VAL A 410 1.72 23.57 6.12
N ALA A 411 1.94 24.04 4.89
CA ALA A 411 2.35 25.43 4.63
C ALA A 411 1.26 26.44 5.03
N ALA A 412 -0.02 26.14 4.77
CA ALA A 412 -1.12 27.03 5.15
C ALA A 412 -1.27 27.13 6.67
N ILE A 413 -1.17 26.00 7.39
CA ILE A 413 -1.22 25.99 8.86
C ILE A 413 -0.02 26.76 9.44
N GLN A 414 1.20 26.49 8.98
CA GLN A 414 2.40 27.18 9.46
C GLN A 414 2.35 28.70 9.23
N LYS A 415 1.72 29.12 8.14
CA LYS A 415 1.61 30.54 7.81
C LYS A 415 0.56 31.29 8.68
N GLN A 416 -0.53 30.63 9.05
CA GLN A 416 -1.71 31.26 9.65
C GLN A 416 -1.81 31.02 11.16
N VAL A 417 -1.32 29.88 11.64
CA VAL A 417 -1.46 29.46 13.04
C VAL A 417 -0.10 29.49 13.72
N SER A 418 0.10 30.41 14.65
CA SER A 418 1.25 30.40 15.53
C SER A 418 0.93 29.47 16.70
N ARG A 419 1.55 28.30 16.75
CA ARG A 419 1.47 27.40 17.91
C ARG A 419 2.18 28.07 19.09
N VAL A 420 1.41 28.79 19.89
CA VAL A 420 1.88 29.33 21.15
C VAL A 420 1.63 28.27 22.21
N ILE A 421 2.67 27.57 22.65
CA ILE A 421 2.67 26.82 23.91
C ILE A 421 2.80 27.86 25.02
N SER A 422 1.77 28.72 25.14
CA SER A 422 1.67 29.70 26.20
C SER A 422 0.71 29.13 27.18
N GLY A 423 0.58 28.77 28.17
CA GLY A 423 -0.45 28.30 29.11
C GLY A 423 -1.80 29.05 29.03
N ASP A 424 -2.10 29.74 27.94
CA ASP A 424 -3.37 30.40 27.66
C ASP A 424 -4.29 29.45 26.89
N GLU A 425 -5.25 28.82 27.58
CA GLU A 425 -6.21 27.87 27.04
C GLU A 425 -7.07 28.47 25.91
N LYS A 426 -7.38 29.77 25.98
CA LYS A 426 -8.20 30.44 24.98
C LYS A 426 -7.43 30.58 23.66
N GLU A 427 -6.17 31.00 23.74
CA GLU A 427 -5.31 31.16 22.57
C GLU A 427 -5.04 29.79 21.94
N PHE A 428 -4.81 28.75 22.73
CA PHE A 428 -4.67 27.38 22.28
C PHE A 428 -5.92 26.91 21.53
N SER A 429 -7.10 27.07 22.13
CA SER A 429 -8.36 26.64 21.52
C SER A 429 -8.69 27.35 20.20
N ASP A 430 -8.42 28.65 20.12
CA ASP A 430 -8.66 29.43 18.90
C ASP A 430 -7.68 29.01 17.78
N ASN A 431 -6.43 28.68 18.10
CA ASN A 431 -5.45 28.16 17.15
C ASN A 431 -5.83 26.77 16.62
N GLU A 432 -6.26 25.84 17.49
CA GLU A 432 -6.65 24.49 17.08
C GLU A 432 -7.90 24.50 16.18
N LYS A 433 -8.89 25.35 16.49
CA LYS A 433 -10.06 25.55 15.62
C LYS A 433 -9.67 26.10 14.24
N ALA A 434 -8.80 27.12 14.22
CA ALA A 434 -8.29 27.69 12.99
C ALA A 434 -7.51 26.65 12.17
N GLU A 435 -6.75 25.78 12.82
CA GLU A 435 -6.00 24.69 12.16
C GLU A 435 -6.95 23.69 11.46
N LEU A 436 -8.06 23.32 12.12
CA LEU A 436 -9.10 22.46 11.53
C LEU A 436 -9.73 23.09 10.28
N ASP A 437 -10.11 24.38 10.38
CA ASP A 437 -10.72 25.11 9.26
C ASP A 437 -9.76 25.27 8.08
N ILE A 438 -8.52 25.66 8.35
CA ILE A 438 -7.48 25.83 7.32
C ILE A 438 -7.18 24.51 6.63
N ARG A 439 -7.09 23.41 7.36
CA ARG A 439 -6.90 22.08 6.81
C ARG A 439 -8.05 21.72 5.86
N TYR A 440 -9.27 21.84 6.32
CA TYR A 440 -10.45 21.53 5.53
C TYR A 440 -10.54 22.38 4.26
N ALA A 441 -10.35 23.69 4.37
CA ALA A 441 -10.40 24.62 3.23
C ALA A 441 -9.27 24.32 2.22
N THR A 442 -8.06 24.07 2.71
CA THR A 442 -6.91 23.78 1.83
C THR A 442 -7.09 22.45 1.10
N LEU A 443 -7.58 21.41 1.79
CA LEU A 443 -7.88 20.12 1.15
C LEU A 443 -8.96 20.27 0.07
N ARG A 444 -10.02 21.02 0.32
CA ARG A 444 -11.04 21.30 -0.69
C ARG A 444 -10.45 22.01 -1.91
N ALA A 445 -9.61 23.01 -1.70
CA ALA A 445 -8.94 23.71 -2.80
C ALA A 445 -8.04 22.77 -3.61
N MET A 446 -7.30 21.85 -2.96
CA MET A 446 -6.51 20.81 -3.64
C MET A 446 -7.38 19.83 -4.47
N MET A 447 -8.62 19.60 -4.06
CA MET A 447 -9.58 18.70 -4.72
C MET A 447 -10.50 19.43 -5.73
N GLY A 448 -10.22 20.69 -6.07
CA GLY A 448 -10.99 21.47 -7.04
C GLY A 448 -12.27 22.09 -6.47
N GLU A 449 -12.26 22.53 -5.22
CA GLU A 449 -13.34 23.23 -4.51
C GLU A 449 -14.64 22.42 -4.39
N GLN A 450 -14.52 21.10 -4.19
CA GLN A 450 -15.70 20.26 -3.97
C GLN A 450 -16.45 20.72 -2.72
N GLU A 451 -17.76 20.88 -2.85
CA GLU A 451 -18.61 21.42 -1.78
C GLU A 451 -18.63 20.51 -0.56
N ASN A 452 -18.79 19.21 -0.79
CA ASN A 452 -18.66 18.17 0.23
C ASN A 452 -17.45 17.30 -0.07
N SER A 453 -16.80 16.79 0.97
CA SER A 453 -15.71 15.85 0.81
C SER A 453 -15.59 14.95 2.04
N LEU A 454 -15.96 13.70 1.87
CA LEU A 454 -15.72 12.64 2.86
C LEU A 454 -14.22 12.56 3.25
N VAL A 455 -13.34 12.65 2.26
CA VAL A 455 -11.88 12.59 2.48
C VAL A 455 -11.40 13.75 3.36
N ALA A 456 -11.83 14.98 3.10
CA ALA A 456 -11.43 16.13 3.92
C ALA A 456 -11.95 16.02 5.37
N GLN A 457 -13.17 15.52 5.56
CA GLN A 457 -13.73 15.28 6.89
C GLN A 457 -13.02 14.16 7.64
N LEU A 458 -12.65 13.08 6.94
CA LEU A 458 -11.84 11.99 7.52
C LEU A 458 -10.44 12.48 7.92
N CYS A 459 -9.83 13.37 7.15
CA CYS A 459 -8.54 13.96 7.54
C CYS A 459 -8.66 14.79 8.84
N ASN A 460 -9.74 15.58 9.01
CA ASN A 460 -9.98 16.30 10.26
C ASN A 460 -10.33 15.35 11.42
N TYR A 461 -11.10 14.29 11.15
CA TYR A 461 -11.39 13.25 12.13
C TYR A 461 -10.11 12.54 12.62
N GLN A 462 -9.22 12.14 11.74
CA GLN A 462 -7.93 11.54 12.13
C GLN A 462 -7.02 12.52 12.89
N SER A 463 -7.09 13.81 12.55
CA SER A 463 -6.44 14.87 13.34
C SER A 463 -7.00 14.94 14.76
N MET A 464 -8.34 14.87 14.91
CA MET A 464 -8.99 14.77 16.21
C MET A 464 -8.47 13.55 16.99
N LEU A 465 -8.45 12.38 16.41
CA LEU A 465 -7.92 11.17 17.08
C LEU A 465 -6.50 11.37 17.59
N GLY A 466 -5.63 12.01 16.77
CA GLY A 466 -4.24 12.29 17.12
C GLY A 466 -4.06 13.34 18.22
N SER A 467 -4.97 14.30 18.33
CA SER A 467 -4.86 15.44 19.24
C SER A 467 -5.83 15.36 20.44
N TYR A 468 -6.66 14.33 20.53
CA TYR A 468 -7.75 14.21 21.51
C TYR A 468 -7.29 14.45 22.96
N SER A 469 -6.24 13.76 23.40
CA SER A 469 -5.70 13.90 24.77
C SER A 469 -5.19 15.31 25.02
N LEU A 470 -4.45 15.89 24.05
CA LEU A 470 -3.91 17.23 24.14
C LEU A 470 -5.05 18.28 24.26
N TRP A 471 -6.10 18.15 23.45
CA TRP A 471 -7.24 19.06 23.52
C TRP A 471 -7.94 19.00 24.88
N ARG A 472 -8.06 17.82 25.48
CA ARG A 472 -8.62 17.67 26.84
C ARG A 472 -7.75 18.31 27.90
N GLU A 473 -6.43 18.19 27.81
CA GLU A 473 -5.49 18.75 28.79
C GLU A 473 -5.38 20.28 28.67
N MET A 474 -5.50 20.82 27.45
CA MET A 474 -5.22 22.22 27.13
C MET A 474 -6.45 23.08 26.82
N GLY A 475 -7.64 22.72 27.30
CA GLY A 475 -8.84 23.50 27.05
C GLY A 475 -9.77 22.92 25.98
N GLY A 476 -9.85 21.61 25.90
CA GLY A 476 -10.66 20.85 24.95
C GLY A 476 -12.16 21.05 25.04
N ASP A 477 -12.67 21.70 26.10
CA ASP A 477 -14.10 22.02 26.28
C ASP A 477 -14.71 22.88 25.15
N SER A 478 -13.88 23.57 24.37
CA SER A 478 -14.34 24.35 23.21
C SER A 478 -13.85 23.81 21.87
N VAL A 479 -12.70 23.16 21.80
CA VAL A 479 -12.16 22.60 20.55
C VAL A 479 -12.92 21.35 20.15
N LEU A 480 -13.16 20.43 21.07
CA LEU A 480 -13.80 19.16 20.80
C LEU A 480 -15.27 19.32 20.33
N PRO A 481 -16.14 20.07 21.01
CA PRO A 481 -17.48 20.35 20.49
C PRO A 481 -17.45 21.00 19.11
N TYR A 482 -16.58 21.97 18.89
CA TYR A 482 -16.41 22.62 17.59
C TYR A 482 -16.04 21.60 16.49
N CYS A 483 -15.09 20.70 16.78
CA CYS A 483 -14.69 19.66 15.84
C CYS A 483 -15.84 18.70 15.52
N LEU A 484 -16.59 18.24 16.54
CA LEU A 484 -17.74 17.35 16.36
C LEU A 484 -18.85 18.01 15.51
N GLU A 485 -19.14 19.29 15.76
CA GLU A 485 -20.11 20.05 14.99
C GLU A 485 -19.69 20.28 13.53
N SER A 486 -18.40 20.31 13.24
CA SER A 486 -17.88 20.49 11.88
C SER A 486 -18.10 19.29 10.96
N PHE A 487 -18.36 18.10 11.50
CA PHE A 487 -18.59 16.90 10.71
C PHE A 487 -20.03 16.85 10.18
N THR A 488 -20.19 17.13 8.89
CA THR A 488 -21.48 17.10 8.20
C THR A 488 -21.81 15.71 7.64
N HIS A 489 -20.82 14.87 7.37
CA HIS A 489 -21.01 13.49 6.93
C HIS A 489 -21.42 12.61 8.14
N GLU A 490 -22.61 12.01 8.08
CA GLU A 490 -23.22 11.30 9.21
C GLU A 490 -22.32 10.18 9.78
N ALA A 491 -21.67 9.40 8.93
CA ALA A 491 -20.79 8.33 9.39
C ALA A 491 -19.57 8.88 10.15
N VAL A 492 -18.95 9.95 9.66
CA VAL A 492 -17.78 10.58 10.32
C VAL A 492 -18.21 11.17 11.67
N ARG A 493 -19.33 11.87 11.71
CA ARG A 493 -19.86 12.43 12.95
C ARG A 493 -20.16 11.35 13.97
N ARG A 494 -20.87 10.29 13.59
CA ARG A 494 -21.18 9.17 14.48
C ARG A 494 -19.91 8.52 15.04
N GLN A 495 -18.92 8.24 14.21
CA GLN A 495 -17.65 7.66 14.67
C GLN A 495 -16.90 8.59 15.63
N ALA A 496 -16.94 9.90 15.39
CA ALA A 496 -16.33 10.89 16.27
C ALA A 496 -17.03 10.97 17.63
N GLU A 497 -18.38 10.95 17.64
CA GLU A 497 -19.20 10.92 18.85
C GLU A 497 -18.97 9.61 19.64
N ASP A 498 -18.94 8.46 18.97
CA ASP A 498 -18.69 7.16 19.59
C ASP A 498 -17.26 7.08 20.18
N TYR A 499 -16.26 7.62 19.48
CA TYR A 499 -14.90 7.72 20.01
C TYR A 499 -14.83 8.63 21.23
N HIS A 500 -15.49 9.76 21.18
CA HIS A 500 -15.59 10.67 22.33
C HIS A 500 -16.24 9.98 23.54
N ALA A 501 -17.38 9.32 23.35
CA ALA A 501 -18.07 8.59 24.40
C ALA A 501 -17.19 7.45 24.97
N TYR A 502 -16.49 6.71 24.10
CA TYR A 502 -15.55 5.70 24.54
C TYR A 502 -14.43 6.27 25.41
N ARG A 503 -13.83 7.40 25.01
CA ARG A 503 -12.77 8.06 25.80
C ARG A 503 -13.30 8.61 27.13
N GLN A 504 -14.55 9.07 27.17
CA GLN A 504 -15.20 9.48 28.43
C GLN A 504 -15.52 8.30 29.36
N SER A 505 -15.64 7.08 28.85
CA SER A 505 -15.90 5.89 29.64
C SER A 505 -14.68 5.38 30.41
N TYR A 506 -13.49 5.94 30.17
CA TYR A 506 -12.29 5.61 30.92
C TYR A 506 -12.40 6.10 32.38
N THR A 507 -12.79 5.21 33.29
CA THR A 507 -12.88 5.48 34.72
C THR A 507 -11.62 5.11 35.47
N GLU A 508 -10.78 4.26 34.88
CA GLU A 508 -9.55 3.74 35.46
C GLU A 508 -8.36 4.09 34.56
N PRO A 509 -7.17 4.39 35.12
CA PRO A 509 -5.97 4.72 34.34
C PRO A 509 -5.35 3.52 33.63
N ALA A 510 -5.75 2.29 33.96
CA ALA A 510 -5.29 1.07 33.32
C ALA A 510 -6.38 0.00 33.25
N THR A 511 -6.29 -0.85 32.24
CA THR A 511 -7.21 -1.97 31.98
C THR A 511 -6.49 -3.31 32.10
N PRO A 512 -7.18 -4.41 32.46
CA PRO A 512 -6.60 -5.74 32.40
C PRO A 512 -6.00 -6.05 31.04
N LEU A 513 -4.88 -6.76 31.00
CA LEU A 513 -4.33 -7.27 29.75
C LEU A 513 -5.33 -8.24 29.11
N PRO A 514 -5.58 -8.14 27.80
CA PRO A 514 -6.38 -9.13 27.08
C PRO A 514 -5.79 -10.54 27.24
N GLU A 515 -6.62 -11.57 27.12
CA GLU A 515 -6.13 -12.94 27.08
C GLU A 515 -5.48 -13.26 25.74
N GLY A 516 -4.53 -14.20 25.71
CA GLY A 516 -3.86 -14.66 24.51
C GLY A 516 -2.38 -14.94 24.69
N GLN A 517 -1.76 -15.53 23.69
CA GLN A 517 -0.32 -15.89 23.71
C GLN A 517 0.60 -14.69 24.04
N PRO A 518 0.38 -13.47 23.50
CA PRO A 518 1.23 -12.32 23.84
C PRO A 518 1.19 -11.95 25.34
N ALA A 519 0.07 -12.21 26.04
CA ALA A 519 -0.03 -11.98 27.48
C ALA A 519 0.97 -12.83 28.28
N GLU A 520 1.31 -14.02 27.78
CA GLU A 520 2.26 -14.92 28.46
C GLU A 520 3.67 -14.32 28.49
N LEU A 521 4.10 -13.68 27.39
CA LEU A 521 5.36 -12.96 27.35
C LEU A 521 5.39 -11.84 28.39
N ILE A 522 4.32 -11.04 28.46
CA ILE A 522 4.22 -9.92 29.41
C ILE A 522 4.20 -10.45 30.87
N ARG A 523 3.43 -11.50 31.15
CA ARG A 523 3.39 -12.14 32.47
C ARG A 523 4.76 -12.71 32.89
N SER A 524 5.52 -13.27 31.92
CA SER A 524 6.88 -13.77 32.19
C SER A 524 7.84 -12.64 32.58
N LEU A 525 7.71 -11.48 31.94
CA LEU A 525 8.48 -10.28 32.27
C LEU A 525 8.12 -9.73 33.65
N LEU A 526 6.83 -9.65 33.98
CA LEU A 526 6.38 -9.23 35.31
C LEU A 526 6.87 -10.17 36.42
N ALA A 527 6.86 -11.49 36.18
CA ALA A 527 7.41 -12.47 37.12
C ALA A 527 8.93 -12.33 37.33
N ARG A 528 9.66 -11.90 36.29
CA ARG A 528 11.10 -11.63 36.36
C ARG A 528 11.43 -10.30 37.06
N TYR A 529 10.53 -9.31 36.95
CA TYR A 529 10.70 -7.98 37.53
C TYR A 529 9.54 -7.60 38.47
N PRO A 530 9.35 -8.31 39.57
CA PRO A 530 8.20 -8.10 40.46
C PRO A 530 8.19 -6.69 41.05
N GLY A 531 7.02 -6.07 41.16
CA GLY A 531 6.82 -4.77 41.78
C GLY A 531 7.25 -3.57 40.89
N ARG A 532 7.64 -3.80 39.65
CA ARG A 532 8.09 -2.75 38.73
C ARG A 532 7.07 -2.49 37.61
N TYR A 533 6.94 -1.21 37.22
CA TYR A 533 6.35 -0.88 35.93
C TYR A 533 7.23 -1.41 34.80
N LEU A 534 6.64 -1.95 33.73
CA LEU A 534 7.38 -2.25 32.51
C LEU A 534 7.12 -1.13 31.52
N LEU A 535 8.20 -0.51 31.04
CA LEU A 535 8.16 0.35 29.85
C LEU A 535 8.75 -0.44 28.69
N ILE A 536 7.87 -0.80 27.75
CA ILE A 536 8.21 -1.63 26.59
C ILE A 536 8.37 -0.75 25.38
N ASP A 537 9.55 -0.78 24.75
CA ASP A 537 9.87 -0.13 23.48
C ASP A 537 9.84 -1.18 22.37
N PHE A 538 8.90 -1.04 21.44
CA PHE A 538 8.81 -1.86 20.23
C PHE A 538 9.61 -1.19 19.12
N TRP A 539 10.64 -1.88 18.62
CA TRP A 539 11.60 -1.33 17.68
C TRP A 539 12.06 -2.37 16.64
N GLY A 540 12.93 -1.98 15.70
CA GLY A 540 13.52 -2.89 14.72
C GLY A 540 14.72 -2.29 14.01
N MET A 541 15.59 -3.13 13.44
CA MET A 541 16.80 -2.70 12.74
C MET A 541 16.52 -1.84 11.51
N GLY A 542 15.40 -2.08 10.81
CA GLY A 542 14.93 -1.28 9.68
C GLY A 542 14.35 0.10 10.07
N CYS A 543 14.06 0.33 11.35
CA CYS A 543 13.45 1.56 11.86
C CYS A 543 14.50 2.62 12.18
N GLY A 544 14.71 3.59 11.29
CA GLY A 544 15.63 4.71 11.50
C GLY A 544 15.30 5.57 12.72
N PRO A 545 14.04 6.04 12.89
CA PRO A 545 13.61 6.79 14.07
C PRO A 545 13.84 6.02 15.39
N CYS A 546 13.54 4.72 15.43
CA CYS A 546 13.77 3.89 16.61
C CYS A 546 15.24 3.90 17.03
N ARG A 547 16.14 3.61 16.07
CA ARG A 547 17.59 3.61 16.31
C ARG A 547 18.09 4.98 16.74
N SER A 548 17.59 6.05 16.12
CA SER A 548 17.95 7.41 16.50
C SER A 548 17.56 7.72 17.95
N THR A 549 16.33 7.35 18.35
CA THR A 549 15.85 7.53 19.74
C THR A 549 16.67 6.69 20.73
N ILE A 550 16.95 5.42 20.43
CA ILE A 550 17.78 4.55 21.26
C ILE A 550 19.18 5.16 21.45
N GLN A 551 19.79 5.68 20.39
CA GLN A 551 21.14 6.30 20.47
C GLN A 551 21.14 7.59 21.28
N SER A 552 20.22 8.50 20.99
CA SER A 552 20.15 9.82 21.64
C SER A 552 19.68 9.77 23.09
N SER A 553 18.93 8.74 23.49
CA SER A 553 18.44 8.58 24.87
C SER A 553 19.37 7.74 25.79
N LYS A 554 20.56 7.35 25.32
CA LYS A 554 21.46 6.42 26.06
C LYS A 554 21.74 6.86 27.49
N GLU A 555 22.03 8.13 27.69
CA GLU A 555 22.33 8.69 29.01
C GLU A 555 21.07 8.71 29.89
N LEU A 556 19.93 9.15 29.35
CA LEU A 556 18.65 9.15 30.07
C LEU A 556 18.26 7.73 30.51
N ARG A 557 18.40 6.75 29.62
CA ARG A 557 18.09 5.34 29.92
C ARG A 557 19.01 4.76 30.99
N ALA A 558 20.28 5.17 31.02
CA ALA A 558 21.22 4.76 32.08
C ALA A 558 20.81 5.29 33.46
N GLU A 559 20.17 6.48 33.55
CA GLU A 559 19.59 6.98 34.80
C GLU A 559 18.32 6.20 35.18
N VAL A 560 17.44 5.96 34.22
CA VAL A 560 16.22 5.17 34.43
C VAL A 560 16.55 3.73 34.90
N ALA A 561 17.60 3.12 34.34
CA ALA A 561 18.04 1.77 34.73
C ALA A 561 18.48 1.64 36.20
N LYS A 562 18.80 2.74 36.88
CA LYS A 562 19.14 2.77 38.31
C LYS A 562 17.91 2.71 39.22
N ARG A 563 16.71 2.92 38.64
CA ARG A 563 15.45 2.90 39.41
C ARG A 563 15.04 1.46 39.71
N ASP A 564 14.39 1.27 40.85
CA ASP A 564 13.84 -0.02 41.26
C ASP A 564 12.32 -0.14 41.07
N ASP A 565 11.65 0.94 40.65
CA ASP A 565 10.21 1.01 40.40
C ASP A 565 9.84 0.79 38.92
N VAL A 566 10.80 0.76 38.01
CA VAL A 566 10.57 0.60 36.55
C VAL A 566 11.60 -0.36 35.94
N LYS A 567 11.20 -1.05 34.86
CA LYS A 567 12.09 -1.84 34.00
C LYS A 567 11.86 -1.48 32.55
N LEU A 568 12.95 -1.12 31.86
CA LEU A 568 12.94 -0.93 30.40
C LEU A 568 13.08 -2.28 29.71
N VAL A 569 12.25 -2.53 28.70
CA VAL A 569 12.24 -3.74 27.89
C VAL A 569 12.21 -3.35 26.42
N PHE A 570 13.10 -3.91 25.62
CA PHE A 570 13.21 -3.64 24.18
C PHE A 570 12.81 -4.89 23.40
N ILE A 571 11.72 -4.82 22.62
CA ILE A 571 11.22 -5.94 21.82
C ILE A 571 11.39 -5.61 20.33
N ALA A 572 12.13 -6.46 19.60
CA ALA A 572 12.33 -6.33 18.17
C ALA A 572 11.80 -7.55 17.41
N GLY A 573 11.13 -7.30 16.28
CA GLY A 573 10.82 -8.33 15.28
C GLY A 573 11.92 -8.40 14.24
N GLU A 574 12.49 -9.60 14.04
CA GLU A 574 13.50 -9.87 13.01
C GLU A 574 13.15 -11.16 12.26
N GLU A 575 13.47 -11.22 10.95
CA GLU A 575 13.12 -12.38 10.12
C GLU A 575 13.73 -13.69 10.63
N THR A 576 14.89 -13.60 11.24
CA THR A 576 15.51 -14.72 11.94
C THR A 576 15.45 -14.43 13.44
N ALA A 577 14.70 -15.23 14.20
CA ALA A 577 14.57 -15.09 15.64
C ALA A 577 15.92 -15.06 16.41
N GLU A 578 16.99 -15.54 15.79
CA GLU A 578 18.35 -15.50 16.33
C GLU A 578 19.09 -14.21 15.93
N GLY A 579 18.43 -13.33 15.19
CA GLY A 579 18.93 -12.02 14.80
C GLY A 579 20.09 -12.06 13.80
N SER A 580 20.16 -11.04 12.97
CA SER A 580 21.33 -10.82 12.14
C SER A 580 22.53 -10.42 13.00
N GLU A 581 23.73 -10.63 12.52
CA GLU A 581 24.96 -10.12 13.15
C GLU A 581 24.86 -8.61 13.43
N ALA A 582 24.20 -7.87 12.53
CA ALA A 582 23.93 -6.44 12.68
C ALA A 582 23.06 -6.12 13.92
N TYR A 583 22.01 -6.91 14.17
CA TYR A 583 21.18 -6.76 15.37
C TYR A 583 21.99 -6.99 16.66
N HIS A 584 22.75 -8.10 16.74
CA HIS A 584 23.55 -8.40 17.92
C HIS A 584 24.64 -7.36 18.18
N ASN A 585 25.30 -6.84 17.13
CA ASN A 585 26.26 -5.76 17.27
C ASN A 585 25.62 -4.46 17.75
N TYR A 586 24.45 -4.13 17.25
CA TYR A 586 23.70 -2.95 17.67
C TYR A 586 23.26 -3.05 19.14
N VAL A 587 22.69 -4.17 19.55
CA VAL A 587 22.29 -4.41 20.95
C VAL A 587 23.50 -4.31 21.88
N LYS A 588 24.62 -4.92 21.53
CA LYS A 588 25.86 -4.86 22.33
C LYS A 588 26.37 -3.43 22.49
N GLU A 589 26.25 -2.59 21.49
CA GLU A 589 26.76 -1.21 21.51
C GLU A 589 25.80 -0.24 22.23
N TRP A 590 24.50 -0.38 21.99
CA TRP A 590 23.52 0.63 22.36
C TRP A 590 22.54 0.21 23.47
N LEU A 591 22.33 -1.11 23.68
CA LEU A 591 21.39 -1.66 24.66
C LEU A 591 22.08 -2.62 25.66
N ALA A 592 23.41 -2.53 25.80
CA ALA A 592 24.15 -3.39 26.72
C ALA A 592 23.65 -3.25 28.17
N GLY A 593 23.26 -4.37 28.79
CA GLY A 593 22.74 -4.42 30.17
C GLY A 593 21.24 -4.17 30.30
N GLU A 594 20.54 -3.87 29.19
CA GLU A 594 19.09 -3.72 29.16
C GLU A 594 18.40 -5.05 28.81
N GLU A 595 17.11 -5.17 29.13
CA GLU A 595 16.31 -6.32 28.74
C GLU A 595 15.94 -6.21 27.27
N THR A 596 16.49 -7.09 26.44
CA THR A 596 16.23 -7.13 25.01
C THR A 596 15.65 -8.47 24.60
N ILE A 597 14.60 -8.46 23.80
CA ILE A 597 13.88 -9.63 23.31
C ILE A 597 13.83 -9.53 21.78
N CYS A 598 14.34 -10.55 21.12
CA CYS A 598 14.24 -10.72 19.67
C CYS A 598 13.26 -11.85 19.38
N ILE A 599 12.25 -11.57 18.57
CA ILE A 599 11.20 -12.52 18.18
C ILE A 599 11.05 -12.54 16.67
N SER A 600 10.37 -13.56 16.13
CA SER A 600 10.05 -13.62 14.71
C SER A 600 9.11 -12.48 14.32
N ASN A 601 9.09 -12.12 13.02
CA ASN A 601 8.17 -11.11 12.50
C ASN A 601 6.70 -11.48 12.75
N THR A 602 6.34 -12.75 12.66
CA THR A 602 4.98 -13.22 12.94
C THR A 602 4.60 -13.04 14.43
N GLU A 603 5.52 -13.33 15.35
CA GLU A 603 5.28 -13.07 16.78
C GLU A 603 5.20 -11.57 17.06
N PHE A 604 6.00 -10.76 16.38
CA PHE A 604 5.91 -9.31 16.48
C PHE A 604 4.57 -8.79 15.96
N SER A 605 4.08 -9.30 14.82
CA SER A 605 2.75 -8.97 14.28
C SER A 605 1.62 -9.34 15.26
N ARG A 606 1.77 -10.44 16.03
CA ARG A 606 0.82 -10.79 17.12
C ARG A 606 0.83 -9.77 18.25
N LEU A 607 1.99 -9.24 18.61
CA LEU A 607 2.09 -8.17 19.60
C LEU A 607 1.50 -6.85 19.08
N GLN A 608 1.69 -6.56 17.80
CA GLN A 608 1.05 -5.40 17.16
C GLN A 608 -0.48 -5.53 17.20
N GLU A 609 -1.04 -6.69 16.85
CA GLU A 609 -2.48 -6.96 16.98
C GLU A 609 -2.97 -6.83 18.42
N TYR A 610 -2.22 -7.40 19.35
CA TYR A 610 -2.55 -7.42 20.77
C TYR A 610 -2.62 -6.04 21.40
N PHE A 611 -1.62 -5.19 21.10
CA PHE A 611 -1.54 -3.81 21.59
C PHE A 611 -2.17 -2.78 20.66
N ARG A 612 -2.65 -3.19 19.48
CA ARG A 612 -3.30 -2.36 18.46
C ARG A 612 -2.42 -1.21 17.97
N PHE A 613 -1.24 -1.54 17.46
CA PHE A 613 -0.37 -0.59 16.78
C PHE A 613 0.17 -1.18 15.47
N ASN A 614 0.50 -0.32 14.49
CA ASN A 614 1.03 -0.73 13.20
C ASN A 614 2.42 -0.18 12.89
N GLY A 615 2.86 0.82 13.63
CA GLY A 615 4.14 1.50 13.40
C GLY A 615 5.08 1.43 14.59
N ILE A 616 6.36 1.57 14.33
CA ILE A 616 7.41 1.69 15.34
C ILE A 616 8.23 2.99 15.08
N PRO A 617 8.73 3.67 16.14
CA PRO A 617 8.73 3.26 17.55
C PRO A 617 7.33 3.31 18.17
N HIS A 618 7.03 2.33 19.02
CA HIS A 618 5.82 2.28 19.83
C HIS A 618 6.17 1.92 21.27
N TYR A 619 5.48 2.54 22.22
CA TYR A 619 5.73 2.35 23.64
C TYR A 619 4.48 1.85 24.35
N GLU A 620 4.65 0.84 25.22
CA GLU A 620 3.61 0.37 26.11
C GLU A 620 4.06 0.44 27.57
N THR A 621 3.13 0.77 28.45
CA THR A 621 3.38 0.80 29.88
C THR A 621 2.48 -0.22 30.56
N ILE A 622 3.10 -1.14 31.33
CA ILE A 622 2.39 -2.17 32.11
C ILE A 622 2.63 -1.90 33.59
N THR A 623 1.56 -1.91 34.36
CA THR A 623 1.63 -1.72 35.81
C THR A 623 2.23 -2.93 36.52
N PRO A 624 2.73 -2.80 37.78
CA PRO A 624 3.26 -3.92 38.57
C PRO A 624 2.26 -5.04 38.80
N ASP A 625 0.96 -4.75 38.81
CA ASP A 625 -0.13 -5.74 38.97
C ASP A 625 -0.62 -6.31 37.61
N GLY A 626 0.05 -5.99 36.53
CA GLY A 626 -0.19 -6.58 35.22
C GLY A 626 -1.34 -5.97 34.41
N ARG A 627 -1.66 -4.70 34.60
CA ARG A 627 -2.64 -3.96 33.81
C ARG A 627 -1.93 -3.13 32.74
N ARG A 628 -2.55 -2.98 31.59
CA ARG A 628 -2.12 -2.08 30.54
C ARG A 628 -2.56 -0.65 30.86
N VAL A 629 -1.62 0.28 30.89
CA VAL A 629 -1.89 1.70 31.10
C VAL A 629 -2.61 2.28 29.88
N ASN A 630 -3.68 3.03 30.12
CA ASN A 630 -4.45 3.66 29.07
C ASN A 630 -3.63 4.77 28.37
N GLU A 631 -3.98 5.05 27.11
CA GLU A 631 -3.24 5.97 26.24
C GLU A 631 -2.96 7.34 26.88
N GLU A 632 -3.90 7.87 27.66
CA GLU A 632 -3.77 9.17 28.35
C GLU A 632 -2.63 9.22 29.38
N TYR A 633 -2.31 8.10 30.00
CA TYR A 633 -1.31 8.00 31.05
C TYR A 633 -0.07 7.23 30.63
N ARG A 634 -0.10 6.64 29.42
CA ARG A 634 1.01 5.86 28.87
C ARG A 634 2.22 6.74 28.63
N MET A 635 3.38 6.21 28.94
CA MET A 635 4.66 6.89 28.71
C MET A 635 4.95 6.96 27.20
N GLY A 636 5.29 8.13 26.72
CA GLY A 636 5.55 8.39 25.28
C GLY A 636 7.02 8.21 24.87
N GLY A 637 7.88 7.72 25.77
CA GLY A 637 9.30 7.53 25.50
C GLY A 637 10.19 7.94 26.68
N PHE A 638 11.44 8.35 26.39
CA PHE A 638 12.44 8.60 27.43
C PHE A 638 12.64 10.07 27.79
N TYR A 639 12.29 11.01 26.93
CA TYR A 639 12.63 12.42 27.08
C TYR A 639 11.89 13.12 28.23
N ASN A 640 10.65 12.73 28.50
CA ASN A 640 9.83 13.30 29.58
C ASN A 640 9.61 12.28 30.69
N PHE A 641 10.53 11.35 30.88
CA PHE A 641 10.37 10.17 31.71
C PHE A 641 9.88 10.48 33.14
N ASP A 642 10.54 11.40 33.84
CA ASP A 642 10.19 11.69 35.24
C ASP A 642 8.80 12.34 35.36
N PHE A 643 8.48 13.26 34.44
CA PHE A 643 7.15 13.88 34.38
C PHE A 643 6.06 12.83 34.08
N ASP A 644 6.28 11.96 33.11
CA ASP A 644 5.31 10.90 32.75
C ASP A 644 5.14 9.90 33.89
N MET A 645 6.21 9.51 34.57
CA MET A 645 6.14 8.63 35.74
C MET A 645 5.42 9.26 36.94
N GLU A 646 5.62 10.53 37.19
CA GLU A 646 4.90 11.26 38.25
C GLU A 646 3.40 11.34 37.92
N ARG A 647 3.06 11.72 36.70
CA ARG A 647 1.68 11.73 36.20
C ARG A 647 1.02 10.36 36.31
N LEU A 648 1.73 9.31 35.88
CA LEU A 648 1.25 7.94 35.96
C LEU A 648 0.97 7.52 37.39
N LYS A 649 1.92 7.70 38.32
CA LYS A 649 1.74 7.36 39.72
C LYS A 649 0.56 8.09 40.37
N LYS A 650 0.46 9.39 40.12
CA LYS A 650 -0.65 10.23 40.60
C LYS A 650 -2.02 9.76 40.12
N ALA A 651 -2.09 9.13 38.95
CA ALA A 651 -3.34 8.59 38.44
C ALA A 651 -3.80 7.32 39.14
N PHE A 652 -2.89 6.63 39.89
CA PHE A 652 -3.20 5.44 40.68
C PHE A 652 -3.31 5.69 42.20
N ASP A 653 -2.95 6.89 42.68
CA ASP A 653 -3.15 7.36 44.05
C ASP A 653 -4.59 7.86 44.27
#